data_af5557991c3d08ba9d736cf84b920761
#
_entry.id   af5557991c3d08ba9d736cf84b920761
#
_cell.length_a   1.000
_cell.length_b   1.000
_cell.length_c   1.000
_cell.angle_alpha   90.00
_cell.angle_beta   90.00
_cell.angle_gamma   90.00
#
_symmetry.space_group_name_H-M   'P 1'
#
loop_
_entity.id
_entity.type
_entity.pdbx_description
1 polymer ?
#
loop_
_entity_poly.entity_id
_entity_poly.type
_entity_poly.pdbx_seq_one_letter_code
_entity_poly.pdbx_strand_id
1 'polypeptide(L)'
;MAELNGVGPDGAPVSGVPAAADRPTDRPDVHRDDRTDDPGEDRTDVHADDLEPGTGSEPVTAADLVAARWRRLVQRLADDPGRVAEALVSLASVVLATALILRTLHPDLLWANTTPTGGDMGAHVWGPRYLLDHLLPQGRLSGWTPDWYNGFPAYQFYMVIPSLLIVILHVGLAWYGTVAVALAGTFATAQAFVRPRLRPYRHLVLAAAVLATVLATSIPYNRAFKLVTALGLLGLPLACWAFAKLADLPFPAPPLAAGAALLFAYNREPLYNDTGNIIGGNFHSTMAGEFAFSISLTLSVLYLGVAARGLKTGRHRALAAALFALAGLCHLIPAFFVLACTAALLVVHPDRQRFRWLATMVPVAGLLTAFWVVPFWWRRHYVNDMGWERLPLPFAETTDKGLALSGDQGSVWYYLVPPGLRWLMVVAVLGLVLSVVRRHSVGMVLGMAWAAVWAAFSFLPQARLWNARLLPFMYLSVALLAAIGAAEVIRLLGIAGSGRPERPLRWITAPMAALAVFGVLVYTALPLSGVFEGTKVFGVQLVHREVVEGGKVESRFWKFATTSSNPVGGWAAWNYAGLERKVAKPDGCDAEGSQTPCTSGGWPEYRDLMATMADLGADPEFGCGRAFWEYDKTRVEGYGTPMAPMLLPYWTDGCIGSQEGLYFESSPTVPHHFLMQAELSTGPSQPQRGMTYPGFDIDAGVRHLQLMGVRYYLASSAGAVSAASGHPDLTEIAVSGGWHVYLVDGSETVSSL
;
A
#
# COMPACT_ATOMS: atom_id res chain seq x y z
N MET A 1 22.35 -44.78 3.60
CA MET A 1 22.93 -45.61 4.64
C MET A 1 22.08 -45.38 5.87
N ALA A 2 21.23 -46.29 6.06
CA ALA A 2 21.11 -47.37 7.03
C ALA A 2 20.49 -46.83 8.30
N GLU A 3 19.21 -47.13 8.53
CA GLU A 3 18.64 -48.30 9.22
C GLU A 3 18.81 -48.23 10.73
N LEU A 4 17.74 -48.37 11.49
CA LEU A 4 17.13 -49.55 12.12
C LEU A 4 15.98 -49.09 13.01
N ASN A 5 14.72 -49.48 12.84
CA ASN A 5 14.05 -50.72 13.30
C ASN A 5 13.90 -50.85 14.81
N GLY A 6 12.66 -51.06 15.25
CA GLY A 6 12.27 -52.12 16.11
C GLY A 6 11.08 -51.89 17.03
N VAL A 7 9.93 -52.33 16.60
CA VAL A 7 9.03 -53.36 17.18
C VAL A 7 8.32 -53.03 18.52
N GLY A 8 6.93 -53.10 18.49
CA GLY A 8 6.03 -53.28 19.64
C GLY A 8 6.07 -54.73 20.19
N PRO A 9 5.07 -55.29 20.85
CA PRO A 9 3.65 -54.98 20.95
C PRO A 9 3.00 -55.21 22.36
N ASP A 10 1.66 -55.14 22.36
CA ASP A 10 0.69 -55.88 23.21
C ASP A 10 0.20 -55.31 24.54
N GLY A 11 -1.12 -55.29 24.67
CA GLY A 11 -1.90 -55.61 25.81
C GLY A 11 -3.10 -54.76 26.16
N ALA A 12 -4.25 -55.01 25.53
CA ALA A 12 -5.59 -54.73 26.08
C ALA A 12 -6.07 -55.94 26.90
N PRO A 13 -7.26 -55.99 27.53
CA PRO A 13 -8.29 -55.01 27.83
C PRO A 13 -8.86 -55.12 29.27
N VAL A 14 -10.00 -54.47 29.60
CA VAL A 14 -11.20 -54.95 30.32
C VAL A 14 -11.89 -53.80 31.10
N SER A 15 -13.01 -53.37 30.61
CA SER A 15 -14.39 -53.28 31.13
C SER A 15 -14.67 -52.76 32.53
N GLY A 16 -15.73 -51.93 32.58
CA GLY A 16 -16.55 -51.78 33.79
C GLY A 16 -17.38 -50.46 33.82
N VAL A 17 -18.59 -50.49 33.24
CA VAL A 17 -19.72 -49.63 33.63
C VAL A 17 -20.54 -50.38 34.67
N PRO A 18 -21.14 -49.76 35.71
CA PRO A 18 -22.56 -49.44 35.63
C PRO A 18 -23.00 -48.11 36.27
N ALA A 19 -23.93 -47.43 35.64
CA ALA A 19 -25.34 -47.19 35.89
C ALA A 19 -25.77 -46.56 37.24
N ALA A 20 -26.41 -45.39 37.08
CA ALA A 20 -27.61 -44.85 37.68
C ALA A 20 -27.88 -44.87 39.19
N ALA A 21 -28.22 -43.71 39.74
CA ALA A 21 -29.48 -43.49 40.44
C ALA A 21 -29.53 -42.07 41.09
N ASP A 22 -30.66 -41.43 40.81
CA ASP A 22 -31.57 -40.67 41.68
C ASP A 22 -31.24 -39.34 42.35
N ARG A 23 -32.11 -38.42 42.04
CA ARG A 23 -32.47 -37.19 42.80
C ARG A 23 -33.06 -37.50 44.16
N PRO A 24 -33.04 -36.54 45.16
CA PRO A 24 -34.16 -35.62 45.21
C PRO A 24 -33.85 -34.15 45.61
N THR A 25 -34.78 -33.31 45.23
CA THR A 25 -35.26 -32.02 45.74
C THR A 25 -34.96 -31.70 47.18
N ASP A 26 -34.57 -30.39 47.42
CA ASP A 26 -35.23 -29.56 48.41
C ASP A 26 -34.75 -28.09 48.31
N ARG A 27 -35.76 -27.18 48.22
CA ARG A 27 -35.64 -25.78 48.60
C ARG A 27 -35.88 -25.66 50.10
N PRO A 28 -35.33 -24.59 50.78
CA PRO A 28 -36.27 -23.59 51.26
C PRO A 28 -35.77 -22.12 51.06
N ASP A 29 -36.79 -21.26 50.96
CA ASP A 29 -36.80 -19.82 51.05
C ASP A 29 -36.26 -19.31 52.39
N VAL A 30 -35.53 -18.17 52.40
CA VAL A 30 -35.54 -17.19 53.51
C VAL A 30 -35.25 -15.79 52.98
N HIS A 31 -36.21 -14.99 53.11
CA HIS A 31 -36.42 -13.56 53.36
C HIS A 31 -35.23 -12.59 53.56
N ARG A 32 -35.37 -11.46 52.85
CA ARG A 32 -35.50 -10.04 53.29
C ARG A 32 -34.25 -9.21 53.59
N ASP A 33 -34.35 -8.08 52.89
CA ASP A 33 -34.11 -6.67 53.28
C ASP A 33 -32.62 -6.22 53.40
N ASP A 34 -32.19 -5.35 52.52
CA ASP A 34 -32.14 -3.93 52.86
C ASP A 34 -31.84 -3.04 51.64
N ARG A 35 -32.50 -1.88 51.65
CA ARG A 35 -32.41 -0.81 50.66
C ARG A 35 -31.11 -0.06 50.80
N THR A 36 -30.51 0.35 49.66
CA THR A 36 -29.90 1.68 49.58
C THR A 36 -30.03 2.23 48.15
N ASP A 37 -30.46 3.44 48.10
CA ASP A 37 -30.87 4.32 47.04
C ASP A 37 -29.84 4.49 45.92
N ASP A 38 -30.29 4.25 44.67
CA ASP A 38 -29.62 4.70 43.46
C ASP A 38 -30.50 5.77 42.79
N PRO A 39 -29.97 7.01 42.57
CA PRO A 39 -30.77 8.05 41.92
C PRO A 39 -30.84 7.80 40.41
N GLY A 40 -32.07 7.68 39.96
CA GLY A 40 -32.50 7.34 38.61
C GLY A 40 -31.84 8.12 37.46
N GLU A 41 -31.37 7.39 36.50
CA GLU A 41 -31.29 7.85 35.12
C GLU A 41 -32.69 7.86 34.51
N ASP A 42 -33.19 9.04 34.26
CA ASP A 42 -34.43 9.31 33.53
C ASP A 42 -34.29 8.86 32.07
N ARG A 43 -34.60 7.58 31.86
CA ARG A 43 -34.88 7.02 30.51
C ARG A 43 -36.36 7.21 30.24
N THR A 44 -36.72 8.37 29.71
CA THR A 44 -37.99 8.51 29.00
C THR A 44 -37.95 7.74 27.69
N ASP A 45 -38.09 6.42 27.77
CA ASP A 45 -38.59 5.59 26.68
C ASP A 45 -40.08 5.88 26.54
N VAL A 46 -40.42 6.83 25.67
CA VAL A 46 -41.79 6.99 25.21
C VAL A 46 -42.14 5.76 24.39
N HIS A 47 -42.90 4.86 24.99
CA HIS A 47 -43.53 3.73 24.30
C HIS A 47 -44.39 4.25 23.14
N ALA A 48 -44.28 3.59 21.99
CA ALA A 48 -45.00 3.92 20.77
C ALA A 48 -46.50 3.53 20.81
N ASP A 49 -47.04 3.13 21.98
CA ASP A 49 -48.36 2.54 22.12
C ASP A 49 -49.43 3.48 22.72
N ASP A 50 -49.06 4.71 23.08
CA ASP A 50 -50.05 5.67 23.61
C ASP A 50 -50.55 6.68 22.56
N LEU A 51 -50.86 6.22 21.35
CA LEU A 51 -51.62 7.01 20.39
C LEU A 51 -52.96 6.31 20.13
N GLU A 52 -53.99 6.75 20.89
CA GLU A 52 -55.38 6.53 20.52
C GLU A 52 -55.63 6.99 19.06
N PRO A 53 -56.45 6.30 18.28
CA PRO A 53 -56.74 6.68 16.91
C PRO A 53 -57.66 7.92 16.90
N GLY A 54 -57.03 9.09 16.99
CA GLY A 54 -57.71 10.35 16.69
C GLY A 54 -57.92 10.49 15.18
N THR A 55 -59.15 10.58 14.81
CA THR A 55 -59.69 10.81 13.45
C THR A 55 -58.98 12.03 12.81
N GLY A 56 -58.26 11.81 11.67
CA GLY A 56 -57.85 12.88 10.78
C GLY A 56 -56.32 13.17 10.76
N SER A 57 -55.45 12.16 10.70
CA SER A 57 -54.04 12.39 10.43
C SER A 57 -53.77 12.31 8.92
N GLU A 58 -53.42 13.43 8.31
CA GLU A 58 -52.78 13.43 7.00
C GLU A 58 -51.60 12.43 6.96
N PRO A 59 -51.37 11.70 5.87
CA PRO A 59 -50.25 10.78 5.79
C PRO A 59 -48.93 11.54 5.93
N VAL A 60 -48.17 11.24 6.97
CA VAL A 60 -46.85 11.83 7.24
C VAL A 60 -45.96 11.60 6.02
N THR A 61 -45.65 12.64 5.28
CA THR A 61 -44.86 12.54 4.06
C THR A 61 -43.38 12.26 4.38
N ALA A 62 -42.64 11.71 3.43
CA ALA A 62 -41.19 11.53 3.57
C ALA A 62 -40.49 12.87 3.86
N ALA A 63 -41.04 13.99 3.35
CA ALA A 63 -40.55 15.34 3.60
C ALA A 63 -40.72 15.75 5.07
N ASP A 64 -41.86 15.41 5.71
CA ASP A 64 -42.10 15.71 7.13
C ASP A 64 -41.16 14.92 8.04
N LEU A 65 -40.87 13.66 7.69
CA LEU A 65 -39.90 12.85 8.40
C LEU A 65 -38.47 13.39 8.27
N VAL A 66 -38.12 13.88 7.09
CA VAL A 66 -36.81 14.54 6.86
C VAL A 66 -36.75 15.85 7.63
N ALA A 67 -37.78 16.68 7.58
CA ALA A 67 -37.83 17.94 8.29
C ALA A 67 -37.82 17.76 9.82
N ALA A 68 -38.52 16.77 10.35
CA ALA A 68 -38.48 16.43 11.78
C ALA A 68 -37.12 15.89 12.24
N ARG A 69 -36.44 15.14 11.37
CA ARG A 69 -35.06 14.69 11.63
C ARG A 69 -34.05 15.80 11.56
N TRP A 70 -34.21 16.69 10.59
CA TRP A 70 -33.36 17.88 10.47
C TRP A 70 -33.52 18.79 11.68
N ARG A 71 -34.76 19.07 12.12
CA ARG A 71 -35.02 19.81 13.36
C ARG A 71 -34.39 19.15 14.58
N ARG A 72 -34.51 17.84 14.77
CA ARG A 72 -33.85 17.09 15.85
C ARG A 72 -32.33 17.11 15.74
N LEU A 73 -31.77 17.07 14.53
CA LEU A 73 -30.33 17.22 14.33
C LEU A 73 -29.86 18.62 14.73
N VAL A 74 -30.54 19.66 14.23
CA VAL A 74 -30.22 21.06 14.56
C VAL A 74 -30.34 21.32 16.07
N GLN A 75 -31.38 20.79 16.73
CA GLN A 75 -31.50 20.88 18.18
C GLN A 75 -30.36 20.18 18.92
N ARG A 76 -30.00 18.95 18.55
CA ARG A 76 -28.84 18.24 19.12
C ARG A 76 -27.52 18.97 18.89
N LEU A 77 -27.38 19.65 17.74
CA LEU A 77 -26.21 20.46 17.43
C LEU A 77 -26.19 21.75 18.29
N ALA A 78 -27.36 22.32 18.58
CA ALA A 78 -27.49 23.48 19.43
C ALA A 78 -27.33 23.15 20.95
N ASP A 79 -27.74 21.92 21.35
CA ASP A 79 -27.68 21.47 22.75
C ASP A 79 -26.26 21.16 23.22
N ASP A 80 -25.34 20.74 22.30
CA ASP A 80 -23.94 20.42 22.66
C ASP A 80 -22.95 20.90 21.58
N PRO A 81 -22.68 22.21 21.51
CA PRO A 81 -21.77 22.79 20.51
C PRO A 81 -20.33 22.26 20.64
N GLY A 82 -19.93 21.76 21.82
CA GLY A 82 -18.64 21.14 22.02
C GLY A 82 -18.51 19.81 21.25
N ARG A 83 -19.56 18.98 21.20
CA ARG A 83 -19.56 17.76 20.37
C ARG A 83 -19.52 18.07 18.88
N VAL A 84 -20.17 19.15 18.48
CA VAL A 84 -20.12 19.61 17.08
C VAL A 84 -18.69 19.99 16.72
N ALA A 85 -18.02 20.77 17.55
CA ALA A 85 -16.63 21.15 17.35
C ALA A 85 -15.71 19.92 17.25
N GLU A 86 -15.85 18.94 18.13
CA GLU A 86 -15.11 17.66 18.08
C GLU A 86 -15.34 16.91 16.77
N ALA A 87 -16.60 16.83 16.31
CA ALA A 87 -16.95 16.18 15.05
C ALA A 87 -16.38 16.92 13.83
N LEU A 88 -16.45 18.26 13.82
CA LEU A 88 -15.89 19.09 12.77
C LEU A 88 -14.37 18.98 12.70
N VAL A 89 -13.67 19.02 13.84
CA VAL A 89 -12.22 18.83 13.89
C VAL A 89 -11.85 17.44 13.37
N SER A 90 -12.60 16.39 13.76
CA SER A 90 -12.36 15.02 13.26
C SER A 90 -12.55 14.92 11.75
N LEU A 91 -13.65 15.47 11.23
CA LEU A 91 -13.93 15.48 9.79
C LEU A 91 -12.87 16.29 9.03
N ALA A 92 -12.58 17.50 9.49
CA ALA A 92 -11.58 18.37 8.87
C ALA A 92 -10.20 17.71 8.84
N SER A 93 -9.80 17.02 9.92
CA SER A 93 -8.51 16.33 9.98
C SER A 93 -8.38 15.27 8.89
N VAL A 94 -9.40 14.43 8.71
CA VAL A 94 -9.39 13.38 7.67
C VAL A 94 -9.43 14.01 6.28
N VAL A 95 -10.33 14.97 6.05
CA VAL A 95 -10.51 15.61 4.73
C VAL A 95 -9.25 16.36 4.32
N LEU A 96 -8.68 17.18 5.20
CA LEU A 96 -7.49 17.98 4.88
C LEU A 96 -6.24 17.10 4.69
N ALA A 97 -6.07 16.05 5.52
CA ALA A 97 -4.99 15.11 5.35
C ALA A 97 -5.09 14.35 4.00
N THR A 98 -6.28 13.86 3.66
CA THR A 98 -6.52 13.20 2.36
C THR A 98 -6.36 14.17 1.19
N ALA A 99 -6.83 15.41 1.33
CA ALA A 99 -6.69 16.45 0.31
C ALA A 99 -5.22 16.82 0.05
N LEU A 100 -4.39 16.88 1.10
CA LEU A 100 -2.95 17.12 0.94
C LEU A 100 -2.29 15.98 0.15
N ILE A 101 -2.60 14.73 0.49
CA ILE A 101 -2.11 13.55 -0.24
C ILE A 101 -2.58 13.61 -1.70
N LEU A 102 -3.87 13.84 -1.93
CA LEU A 102 -4.43 13.91 -3.28
C LEU A 102 -3.78 15.03 -4.10
N ARG A 103 -3.56 16.20 -3.48
CA ARG A 103 -2.87 17.32 -4.15
C ARG A 103 -1.45 16.95 -4.55
N THR A 104 -0.72 16.24 -3.69
CA THR A 104 0.65 15.77 -3.97
C THR A 104 0.68 14.71 -5.09
N LEU A 105 -0.38 13.93 -5.24
CA LEU A 105 -0.53 12.94 -6.31
C LEU A 105 -0.92 13.54 -7.66
N HIS A 106 -1.10 14.84 -7.78
CA HIS A 106 -1.52 15.52 -9.01
C HIS A 106 -2.82 14.95 -9.59
N PRO A 107 -4.01 15.38 -9.09
CA PRO A 107 -5.31 14.82 -9.50
C PRO A 107 -5.58 14.84 -11.00
N ASP A 108 -5.10 15.87 -11.69
CA ASP A 108 -5.17 16.02 -13.15
C ASP A 108 -4.41 14.91 -13.88
N LEU A 109 -3.23 14.54 -13.38
CA LEU A 109 -2.42 13.45 -13.94
C LEU A 109 -2.96 12.07 -13.55
N LEU A 110 -3.51 11.92 -12.33
CA LEU A 110 -4.22 10.70 -11.95
C LEU A 110 -5.38 10.40 -12.90
N TRP A 111 -6.09 11.44 -13.34
CA TRP A 111 -7.23 11.31 -14.25
C TRP A 111 -6.84 11.29 -15.74
N ALA A 112 -5.61 11.62 -16.09
CA ALA A 112 -5.12 11.51 -17.45
C ALA A 112 -5.09 10.03 -17.90
N ASN A 113 -5.54 9.77 -19.13
CA ASN A 113 -5.51 8.41 -19.70
C ASN A 113 -4.15 8.14 -20.38
N THR A 114 -3.09 8.13 -19.59
CA THR A 114 -1.72 7.85 -20.03
C THR A 114 -1.19 6.66 -19.25
N THR A 115 -0.35 5.83 -19.88
CA THR A 115 0.25 4.62 -19.30
C THR A 115 1.21 5.02 -18.17
N PRO A 116 0.94 4.66 -16.90
CA PRO A 116 1.80 5.06 -15.78
C PRO A 116 3.20 4.49 -15.92
N THR A 117 4.16 5.19 -15.34
CA THR A 117 5.59 4.87 -15.42
C THR A 117 6.27 5.12 -14.07
N GLY A 118 7.60 5.05 -14.02
CA GLY A 118 8.41 5.31 -12.82
C GLY A 118 8.72 4.08 -12.00
N GLY A 119 10.01 3.72 -11.87
CA GLY A 119 10.47 2.55 -11.13
C GLY A 119 9.70 1.28 -11.53
N ASP A 120 9.43 0.43 -10.54
CA ASP A 120 8.64 -0.81 -10.72
C ASP A 120 7.19 -0.54 -11.14
N MET A 121 6.65 0.67 -10.81
CA MET A 121 5.28 1.02 -11.16
C MET A 121 5.01 0.90 -12.66
N GLY A 122 5.98 1.29 -13.49
CA GLY A 122 5.85 1.20 -14.95
C GLY A 122 5.68 -0.24 -15.44
N ALA A 123 6.44 -1.18 -14.90
CA ALA A 123 6.36 -2.59 -15.29
C ALA A 123 5.10 -3.28 -14.72
N HIS A 124 4.57 -2.83 -13.59
CA HIS A 124 3.33 -3.38 -13.02
C HIS A 124 2.10 -3.23 -13.94
N VAL A 125 2.17 -2.38 -14.96
CA VAL A 125 1.08 -2.21 -15.94
C VAL A 125 0.77 -3.52 -16.68
N TRP A 126 1.77 -4.36 -16.92
CA TRP A 126 1.61 -5.65 -17.57
C TRP A 126 0.67 -6.59 -16.81
N GLY A 127 0.86 -6.74 -15.49
CA GLY A 127 0.22 -7.79 -14.70
C GLY A 127 -1.31 -7.80 -14.75
N PRO A 128 -2.04 -6.69 -14.43
CA PRO A 128 -3.51 -6.67 -14.50
C PRO A 128 -4.04 -6.90 -15.92
N ARG A 129 -3.28 -6.49 -16.95
CA ARG A 129 -3.64 -6.74 -18.35
C ARG A 129 -3.55 -8.23 -18.67
N TYR A 130 -2.43 -8.87 -18.30
CA TYR A 130 -2.26 -10.31 -18.45
C TYR A 130 -3.33 -11.11 -17.67
N LEU A 131 -3.69 -10.65 -16.46
CA LEU A 131 -4.77 -11.26 -15.67
C LEU A 131 -6.11 -11.19 -16.41
N LEU A 132 -6.44 -10.04 -17.01
CA LEU A 132 -7.68 -9.81 -17.74
C LEU A 132 -7.77 -10.67 -19.02
N ASP A 133 -6.72 -10.64 -19.82
CA ASP A 133 -6.77 -11.18 -21.18
C ASP A 133 -6.48 -12.68 -21.25
N HIS A 134 -5.68 -13.20 -20.31
CA HIS A 134 -5.20 -14.60 -20.39
C HIS A 134 -5.68 -15.48 -19.22
N LEU A 135 -5.68 -14.99 -17.98
CA LEU A 135 -5.98 -15.85 -16.82
C LEU A 135 -7.49 -15.92 -16.51
N LEU A 136 -8.15 -14.79 -16.43
CA LEU A 136 -9.58 -14.74 -16.06
C LEU A 136 -10.50 -15.42 -17.09
N PRO A 137 -10.27 -15.36 -18.40
CA PRO A 137 -11.05 -16.12 -19.37
C PRO A 137 -10.98 -17.64 -19.16
N GLN A 138 -9.89 -18.12 -18.56
CA GLN A 138 -9.70 -19.53 -18.18
C GLN A 138 -10.20 -19.85 -16.76
N GLY A 139 -10.81 -18.89 -16.07
CA GLY A 139 -11.23 -19.03 -14.66
C GLY A 139 -10.06 -19.17 -13.67
N ARG A 140 -8.88 -18.66 -13.99
CA ARG A 140 -7.66 -18.77 -13.18
C ARG A 140 -7.24 -17.42 -12.62
N LEU A 141 -6.59 -17.43 -11.47
CA LEU A 141 -5.97 -16.26 -10.84
C LEU A 141 -4.44 -16.30 -10.87
N SER A 142 -3.87 -17.44 -11.24
CA SER A 142 -2.44 -17.64 -11.44
C SER A 142 -2.21 -18.65 -12.55
N GLY A 143 -1.08 -18.57 -13.24
CA GLY A 143 -0.75 -19.48 -14.33
C GLY A 143 0.64 -19.22 -14.87
N TRP A 144 1.13 -20.17 -15.66
CA TRP A 144 2.41 -20.02 -16.37
C TRP A 144 2.25 -19.02 -17.51
N THR A 145 3.27 -18.17 -17.69
CA THR A 145 3.40 -17.24 -18.82
C THR A 145 4.80 -17.28 -19.41
N PRO A 146 4.97 -17.19 -20.72
CA PRO A 146 6.26 -17.03 -21.37
C PRO A 146 6.74 -15.57 -21.46
N ASP A 147 5.92 -14.60 -21.05
CA ASP A 147 6.11 -13.16 -21.32
C ASP A 147 7.42 -12.61 -20.77
N TRP A 148 7.83 -13.09 -19.59
CA TRP A 148 9.06 -12.66 -18.93
C TRP A 148 10.00 -13.82 -18.63
N TYR A 149 11.31 -13.56 -18.67
CA TYR A 149 12.37 -14.54 -18.43
C TYR A 149 12.27 -15.73 -19.42
N ASN A 150 12.57 -16.93 -18.95
CA ASN A 150 12.25 -18.17 -19.67
C ASN A 150 10.88 -18.74 -19.26
N GLY A 151 9.97 -17.84 -18.92
CA GLY A 151 8.67 -18.13 -18.36
C GLY A 151 8.68 -18.16 -16.82
N PHE A 152 7.52 -17.84 -16.23
CA PHE A 152 7.34 -17.83 -14.79
C PHE A 152 5.86 -18.02 -14.41
N PRO A 153 5.58 -18.43 -13.17
CA PRO A 153 4.21 -18.60 -12.70
C PRO A 153 3.61 -17.25 -12.24
N ALA A 154 2.95 -16.53 -13.16
CA ALA A 154 2.30 -15.26 -12.88
C ALA A 154 1.33 -15.40 -11.71
N TYR A 155 1.37 -14.45 -10.76
CA TYR A 155 0.55 -14.41 -9.53
C TYR A 155 0.66 -15.61 -8.57
N GLN A 156 1.59 -16.54 -8.80
CA GLN A 156 1.84 -17.62 -7.85
C GLN A 156 2.61 -17.11 -6.62
N PHE A 157 3.60 -16.23 -6.84
CA PHE A 157 4.46 -15.65 -5.81
C PHE A 157 4.24 -14.15 -5.63
N TYR A 158 3.26 -13.58 -6.31
CA TYR A 158 2.90 -12.17 -6.24
C TYR A 158 1.39 -11.98 -5.97
N MET A 159 1.04 -10.86 -5.36
CA MET A 159 -0.30 -10.61 -4.83
C MET A 159 -1.29 -10.23 -5.94
N VAL A 160 -2.48 -10.85 -5.93
CA VAL A 160 -3.46 -10.72 -7.03
C VAL A 160 -4.52 -9.64 -6.79
N ILE A 161 -4.83 -9.28 -5.54
CA ILE A 161 -5.97 -8.38 -5.24
C ILE A 161 -5.82 -6.98 -5.84
N PRO A 162 -4.65 -6.30 -5.78
CA PRO A 162 -4.52 -4.99 -6.43
C PRO A 162 -4.81 -5.04 -7.92
N SER A 163 -4.32 -6.09 -8.61
CA SER A 163 -4.58 -6.31 -10.04
C SER A 163 -6.05 -6.61 -10.33
N LEU A 164 -6.72 -7.42 -9.50
CA LEU A 164 -8.17 -7.66 -9.61
C LEU A 164 -8.98 -6.38 -9.45
N LEU A 165 -8.60 -5.48 -8.53
CA LEU A 165 -9.27 -4.19 -8.37
C LEU A 165 -9.13 -3.32 -9.63
N ILE A 166 -7.96 -3.33 -10.26
CA ILE A 166 -7.72 -2.62 -11.54
C ILE A 166 -8.64 -3.19 -12.62
N VAL A 167 -8.67 -4.52 -12.75
CA VAL A 167 -9.53 -5.22 -13.74
C VAL A 167 -11.00 -4.93 -13.49
N ILE A 168 -11.48 -5.04 -12.25
CA ILE A 168 -12.89 -4.77 -11.89
C ILE A 168 -13.28 -3.34 -12.26
N LEU A 169 -12.46 -2.35 -11.92
CA LEU A 169 -12.71 -0.95 -12.26
C LEU A 169 -12.63 -0.69 -13.77
N HIS A 170 -11.80 -1.42 -14.49
CA HIS A 170 -11.67 -1.29 -15.94
C HIS A 170 -12.86 -1.91 -16.67
N VAL A 171 -13.20 -3.17 -16.35
CA VAL A 171 -14.29 -3.88 -16.99
C VAL A 171 -15.63 -3.28 -16.57
N GLY A 172 -15.84 -3.09 -15.26
CA GLY A 172 -17.08 -2.54 -14.73
C GLY A 172 -18.33 -3.22 -15.26
N LEU A 173 -19.40 -2.46 -15.34
CA LEU A 173 -20.65 -2.83 -16.01
C LEU A 173 -20.95 -1.82 -17.11
N ALA A 174 -21.75 -2.21 -18.09
CA ALA A 174 -22.32 -1.26 -19.03
C ALA A 174 -23.08 -0.17 -18.25
N TRP A 175 -23.15 1.06 -18.79
CA TRP A 175 -23.69 2.22 -18.08
C TRP A 175 -25.08 1.97 -17.44
N TYR A 176 -25.96 1.22 -18.12
CA TYR A 176 -27.28 0.86 -17.58
C TYR A 176 -27.18 -0.11 -16.38
N GLY A 177 -26.20 -1.01 -16.37
CA GLY A 177 -25.90 -1.87 -15.22
C GLY A 177 -25.41 -1.07 -14.02
N THR A 178 -24.53 -0.09 -14.24
CA THR A 178 -24.04 0.84 -13.20
C THR A 178 -25.21 1.65 -12.62
N VAL A 179 -26.08 2.17 -13.47
CA VAL A 179 -27.30 2.87 -13.03
C VAL A 179 -28.22 1.95 -12.22
N ALA A 180 -28.41 0.71 -12.65
CA ALA A 180 -29.22 -0.26 -11.92
C ALA A 180 -28.65 -0.56 -10.54
N VAL A 181 -27.33 -0.74 -10.41
CA VAL A 181 -26.64 -0.92 -9.12
C VAL A 181 -26.79 0.32 -8.24
N ALA A 182 -26.64 1.52 -8.78
CA ALA A 182 -26.82 2.78 -8.05
C ALA A 182 -28.25 2.94 -7.53
N LEU A 183 -29.24 2.65 -8.36
CA LEU A 183 -30.67 2.69 -7.96
C LEU A 183 -30.98 1.63 -6.89
N ALA A 184 -30.52 0.40 -7.05
CA ALA A 184 -30.70 -0.67 -6.07
C ALA A 184 -30.00 -0.31 -4.73
N GLY A 185 -28.80 0.25 -4.78
CA GLY A 185 -28.04 0.73 -3.62
C GLY A 185 -28.76 1.88 -2.92
N THR A 186 -29.31 2.83 -3.66
CA THR A 186 -30.10 3.95 -3.13
C THR A 186 -31.37 3.42 -2.45
N PHE A 187 -32.07 2.50 -3.10
CA PHE A 187 -33.26 1.84 -2.52
C PHE A 187 -32.93 1.08 -1.25
N ALA A 188 -31.87 0.23 -1.26
CA ALA A 188 -31.43 -0.51 -0.08
C ALA A 188 -31.07 0.43 1.08
N THR A 189 -30.37 1.54 0.76
CA THR A 189 -30.02 2.58 1.73
C THR A 189 -31.28 3.22 2.31
N ALA A 190 -32.23 3.63 1.47
CA ALA A 190 -33.51 4.19 1.92
C ALA A 190 -34.25 3.21 2.85
N GLN A 191 -34.33 1.93 2.48
CA GLN A 191 -34.93 0.88 3.33
C GLN A 191 -34.20 0.73 4.68
N ALA A 192 -32.86 0.82 4.68
CA ALA A 192 -32.08 0.74 5.92
C ALA A 192 -32.29 1.96 6.84
N PHE A 193 -32.67 3.10 6.29
CA PHE A 193 -33.03 4.29 7.09
C PHE A 193 -34.46 4.24 7.61
N VAL A 194 -35.38 3.59 6.90
CA VAL A 194 -36.81 3.53 7.24
C VAL A 194 -37.12 2.36 8.18
N ARG A 195 -36.64 1.14 7.84
CA ARG A 195 -36.99 -0.10 8.58
C ARG A 195 -36.25 -0.18 9.91
N PRO A 196 -36.93 -0.36 11.07
CA PRO A 196 -36.30 -0.43 12.39
C PRO A 196 -35.23 -1.52 12.50
N ARG A 197 -35.47 -2.70 11.89
CA ARG A 197 -34.56 -3.85 11.90
C ARG A 197 -33.23 -3.59 11.16
N LEU A 198 -33.25 -2.73 10.15
CA LEU A 198 -32.06 -2.40 9.35
C LEU A 198 -31.34 -1.13 9.81
N ARG A 199 -31.97 -0.32 10.66
CA ARG A 199 -31.40 0.94 11.21
C ARG A 199 -29.99 0.80 11.79
N PRO A 200 -29.64 -0.25 12.55
CA PRO A 200 -28.28 -0.42 13.04
C PRO A 200 -27.22 -0.51 11.94
N TYR A 201 -27.62 -0.98 10.75
CA TYR A 201 -26.72 -1.25 9.60
C TYR A 201 -26.78 -0.16 8.53
N ARG A 202 -27.53 0.92 8.70
CA ARG A 202 -27.78 1.95 7.65
C ARG A 202 -26.51 2.53 7.03
N HIS A 203 -25.48 2.80 7.86
CA HIS A 203 -24.22 3.35 7.37
C HIS A 203 -23.39 2.28 6.63
N LEU A 204 -23.48 1.02 7.04
CA LEU A 204 -22.84 -0.08 6.34
C LEU A 204 -23.50 -0.32 4.98
N VAL A 205 -24.84 -0.29 4.92
CA VAL A 205 -25.59 -0.42 3.66
C VAL A 205 -25.25 0.73 2.72
N LEU A 206 -25.21 1.97 3.21
CA LEU A 206 -24.79 3.12 2.41
C LEU A 206 -23.37 2.93 1.87
N ALA A 207 -22.41 2.57 2.73
CA ALA A 207 -21.02 2.35 2.31
C ALA A 207 -20.92 1.22 1.27
N ALA A 208 -21.64 0.13 1.48
CA ALA A 208 -21.70 -0.99 0.52
C ALA A 208 -22.33 -0.59 -0.81
N ALA A 209 -23.40 0.23 -0.80
CA ALA A 209 -24.05 0.74 -2.00
C ALA A 209 -23.11 1.67 -2.80
N VAL A 210 -22.42 2.57 -2.12
CA VAL A 210 -21.41 3.46 -2.76
C VAL A 210 -20.28 2.63 -3.36
N LEU A 211 -19.72 1.70 -2.59
CA LEU A 211 -18.65 0.82 -3.06
C LEU A 211 -19.08 -0.01 -4.27
N ALA A 212 -20.26 -0.64 -4.21
CA ALA A 212 -20.81 -1.43 -5.32
C ALA A 212 -20.99 -0.57 -6.59
N THR A 213 -21.49 0.67 -6.45
CA THR A 213 -21.63 1.60 -7.57
C THR A 213 -20.27 1.99 -8.17
N VAL A 214 -19.28 2.28 -7.33
CA VAL A 214 -17.92 2.60 -7.78
C VAL A 214 -17.31 1.40 -8.53
N LEU A 215 -17.42 0.20 -7.98
CA LEU A 215 -16.90 -1.03 -8.61
C LEU A 215 -17.66 -1.42 -9.89
N ALA A 216 -18.93 -1.01 -10.02
CA ALA A 216 -19.71 -1.20 -11.22
C ALA A 216 -19.35 -0.22 -12.35
N THR A 217 -18.67 0.89 -12.03
CA THR A 217 -18.31 1.91 -13.02
C THR A 217 -17.15 1.44 -13.88
N SER A 218 -17.33 1.38 -15.22
CA SER A 218 -16.24 1.12 -16.15
C SER A 218 -15.43 2.38 -16.39
N ILE A 219 -14.12 2.30 -16.20
CA ILE A 219 -13.17 3.40 -16.45
C ILE A 219 -11.98 2.90 -17.30
N PRO A 220 -11.33 3.77 -18.10
CA PRO A 220 -10.17 3.40 -18.89
C PRO A 220 -9.08 2.74 -18.03
N TYR A 221 -8.40 1.73 -18.59
CA TYR A 221 -7.43 0.88 -17.90
C TYR A 221 -6.37 1.68 -17.14
N ASN A 222 -5.73 2.66 -17.81
CA ASN A 222 -4.68 3.46 -17.20
C ASN A 222 -5.18 4.30 -16.04
N ARG A 223 -6.43 4.81 -16.10
CA ARG A 223 -7.06 5.51 -14.97
C ARG A 223 -7.37 4.57 -13.81
N ALA A 224 -7.91 3.37 -14.11
CA ALA A 224 -8.16 2.34 -13.09
C ALA A 224 -6.87 1.99 -12.35
N PHE A 225 -5.79 1.77 -13.10
CA PHE A 225 -4.47 1.49 -12.56
C PHE A 225 -3.99 2.60 -11.61
N LYS A 226 -3.97 3.85 -12.08
CA LYS A 226 -3.53 5.01 -11.30
C LYS A 226 -4.36 5.20 -10.03
N LEU A 227 -5.68 5.04 -10.11
CA LEU A 227 -6.56 5.17 -8.94
C LEU A 227 -6.25 4.09 -7.90
N VAL A 228 -6.05 2.84 -8.32
CA VAL A 228 -5.72 1.74 -7.40
C VAL A 228 -4.37 1.96 -6.73
N THR A 229 -3.35 2.42 -7.46
CA THR A 229 -2.03 2.72 -6.88
C THR A 229 -2.09 3.81 -5.81
N ALA A 230 -3.04 4.74 -5.89
CA ALA A 230 -3.23 5.82 -4.93
C ALA A 230 -4.03 5.40 -3.67
N LEU A 231 -4.81 4.29 -3.72
CA LEU A 231 -5.77 3.93 -2.66
C LEU A 231 -5.14 3.79 -1.28
N GLY A 232 -3.95 3.19 -1.18
CA GLY A 232 -3.28 2.99 0.10
C GLY A 232 -2.99 4.30 0.80
N LEU A 233 -2.40 5.25 0.08
CA LEU A 233 -2.07 6.57 0.63
C LEU A 233 -3.32 7.38 0.96
N LEU A 234 -4.29 7.45 0.04
CA LEU A 234 -5.53 8.21 0.22
C LEU A 234 -6.39 7.67 1.37
N GLY A 235 -6.38 6.36 1.59
CA GLY A 235 -7.14 5.70 2.64
C GLY A 235 -6.51 5.78 4.03
N LEU A 236 -5.19 6.02 4.13
CA LEU A 236 -4.46 5.92 5.39
C LEU A 236 -4.94 6.90 6.48
N PRO A 237 -5.21 8.20 6.19
CA PRO A 237 -5.74 9.11 7.22
C PRO A 237 -7.08 8.64 7.81
N LEU A 238 -7.99 8.14 6.95
CA LEU A 238 -9.27 7.59 7.38
C LEU A 238 -9.09 6.31 8.20
N ALA A 239 -8.18 5.42 7.79
CA ALA A 239 -7.88 4.19 8.50
C ALA A 239 -7.30 4.46 9.90
N CYS A 240 -6.38 5.42 10.03
CA CYS A 240 -5.80 5.84 11.32
C CYS A 240 -6.86 6.48 12.23
N TRP A 241 -7.72 7.34 11.69
CA TRP A 241 -8.86 7.91 12.43
C TRP A 241 -9.81 6.81 12.90
N ALA A 242 -10.20 5.89 12.01
CA ALA A 242 -11.11 4.78 12.31
C ALA A 242 -10.49 3.82 13.34
N PHE A 243 -9.21 3.52 13.23
CA PHE A 243 -8.46 2.75 14.21
C PHE A 243 -8.60 3.35 15.62
N ALA A 244 -8.33 4.64 15.78
CA ALA A 244 -8.43 5.30 17.07
C ALA A 244 -9.87 5.30 17.62
N LYS A 245 -10.88 5.52 16.75
CA LYS A 245 -12.31 5.45 17.13
C LYS A 245 -12.74 4.05 17.54
N LEU A 246 -12.36 3.03 16.77
CA LEU A 246 -12.71 1.63 17.04
C LEU A 246 -11.99 1.08 18.28
N ALA A 247 -10.79 1.58 18.56
CA ALA A 247 -10.02 1.26 19.77
C ALA A 247 -10.55 1.99 21.03
N ASP A 248 -11.64 2.75 20.94
CA ASP A 248 -12.23 3.55 22.01
C ASP A 248 -11.26 4.59 22.61
N LEU A 249 -10.33 5.11 21.80
CA LEU A 249 -9.49 6.21 22.26
C LEU A 249 -10.30 7.50 22.35
N PRO A 250 -10.20 8.24 23.48
CA PRO A 250 -10.99 9.44 23.67
C PRO A 250 -10.54 10.57 22.74
N PHE A 251 -11.45 11.54 22.49
CA PHE A 251 -11.06 12.78 21.84
C PHE A 251 -9.97 13.50 22.67
N PRO A 252 -8.90 14.04 22.02
CA PRO A 252 -8.71 14.26 20.59
C PRO A 252 -7.86 13.20 19.85
N ALA A 253 -7.67 11.98 20.37
CA ALA A 253 -6.84 10.97 19.72
C ALA A 253 -7.25 10.64 18.27
N PRO A 254 -8.55 10.50 17.89
CA PRO A 254 -8.89 10.18 16.51
C PRO A 254 -8.45 11.23 15.47
N PRO A 255 -8.72 12.54 15.62
CA PRO A 255 -8.24 13.53 14.67
C PRO A 255 -6.70 13.60 14.60
N LEU A 256 -6.00 13.43 15.73
CA LEU A 256 -4.54 13.42 15.75
C LEU A 256 -3.97 12.17 15.08
N ALA A 257 -4.64 11.02 15.19
CA ALA A 257 -4.26 9.81 14.45
C ALA A 257 -4.37 10.00 12.93
N ALA A 258 -5.41 10.72 12.44
CA ALA A 258 -5.48 11.10 11.03
C ALA A 258 -4.29 11.98 10.60
N GLY A 259 -3.87 12.93 11.45
CA GLY A 259 -2.66 13.73 11.25
C GLY A 259 -1.38 12.89 11.27
N ALA A 260 -1.27 11.91 12.17
CA ALA A 260 -0.13 10.99 12.26
C ALA A 260 0.09 10.20 10.96
N ALA A 261 -0.97 9.92 10.21
CA ALA A 261 -0.87 9.31 8.89
C ALA A 261 0.00 10.12 7.93
N LEU A 262 -0.04 11.46 8.00
CA LEU A 262 0.81 12.33 7.19
C LEU A 262 2.27 12.24 7.61
N LEU A 263 2.55 12.24 8.92
CA LEU A 263 3.92 12.12 9.44
C LEU A 263 4.57 10.81 9.00
N PHE A 264 3.79 9.74 8.88
CA PHE A 264 4.26 8.47 8.33
C PHE A 264 4.36 8.51 6.79
N ALA A 265 3.31 8.93 6.09
CA ALA A 265 3.27 8.89 4.63
C ALA A 265 4.38 9.74 3.99
N TYR A 266 4.69 10.90 4.56
CA TYR A 266 5.72 11.80 4.06
C TYR A 266 7.08 11.66 4.77
N ASN A 267 7.25 10.57 5.54
CA ASN A 267 8.51 10.31 6.21
C ASN A 267 9.63 10.08 5.19
N ARG A 268 10.69 10.89 5.31
CA ARG A 268 11.89 10.82 4.47
C ARG A 268 13.04 10.11 5.15
N GLU A 269 12.89 9.79 6.41
CA GLU A 269 13.95 9.21 7.23
C GLU A 269 13.77 7.67 7.35
N PRO A 270 14.85 6.92 7.36
CA PRO A 270 16.21 7.35 7.00
C PRO A 270 16.30 7.56 5.48
N LEU A 271 17.15 8.49 5.05
CA LEU A 271 17.43 8.68 3.63
C LEU A 271 18.18 7.44 3.11
N TYR A 272 17.61 6.79 2.11
CA TYR A 272 18.25 5.68 1.40
C TYR A 272 18.53 6.16 -0.03
N ASN A 273 19.81 6.45 -0.30
CA ASN A 273 20.24 7.16 -1.50
C ASN A 273 19.50 8.52 -1.67
N ASP A 274 19.67 9.21 -2.76
CA ASP A 274 18.99 10.47 -3.07
C ASP A 274 17.48 10.31 -3.36
N THR A 275 17.00 9.08 -3.49
CA THR A 275 15.62 8.76 -3.83
C THR A 275 14.67 8.70 -2.63
N GLY A 276 15.19 8.84 -1.41
CA GLY A 276 14.39 8.80 -0.18
C GLY A 276 14.15 7.39 0.35
N ASN A 277 13.09 7.22 1.10
CA ASN A 277 12.86 6.09 1.99
C ASN A 277 11.93 5.04 1.35
N ILE A 278 12.47 4.11 0.57
CA ILE A 278 11.70 3.02 -0.08
C ILE A 278 11.67 1.79 0.85
N ILE A 279 10.97 1.90 1.97
CA ILE A 279 10.87 0.83 2.99
C ILE A 279 9.54 0.07 2.97
N GLY A 280 8.50 0.66 2.42
CA GLY A 280 7.14 0.15 2.34
C GLY A 280 6.10 1.11 2.92
N GLY A 281 4.95 1.23 2.27
CA GLY A 281 3.75 1.90 2.78
C GLY A 281 3.75 3.43 2.82
N ASN A 282 4.89 4.08 2.73
CA ASN A 282 5.01 5.53 2.65
C ASN A 282 4.88 6.02 1.19
N PHE A 283 4.95 7.33 0.98
CA PHE A 283 4.79 7.94 -0.33
C PHE A 283 5.89 7.50 -1.31
N HIS A 284 7.15 7.50 -0.88
CA HIS A 284 8.28 7.09 -1.71
C HIS A 284 8.14 5.63 -2.19
N SER A 285 7.82 4.73 -1.28
CA SER A 285 7.61 3.32 -1.61
C SER A 285 6.44 3.11 -2.57
N THR A 286 5.35 3.85 -2.37
CA THR A 286 4.19 3.77 -3.27
C THR A 286 4.55 4.23 -4.68
N MET A 287 5.32 5.32 -4.80
CA MET A 287 5.77 5.83 -6.10
C MET A 287 6.85 4.94 -6.74
N ALA A 288 7.64 4.23 -5.95
CA ALA A 288 8.56 3.21 -6.48
C ALA A 288 7.85 1.99 -7.10
N GLY A 289 6.56 1.76 -6.76
CA GLY A 289 5.78 0.62 -7.27
C GLY A 289 5.18 -0.26 -6.16
N GLU A 290 5.48 0.01 -4.88
CA GLU A 290 5.02 -0.80 -3.75
C GLU A 290 3.61 -0.43 -3.27
N PHE A 291 2.73 -0.07 -4.19
CA PHE A 291 1.34 0.32 -3.86
C PHE A 291 0.54 -0.82 -3.22
N ALA A 292 0.85 -2.06 -3.54
CA ALA A 292 0.25 -3.24 -2.92
C ALA A 292 0.52 -3.28 -1.41
N PHE A 293 1.74 -2.96 -0.99
CA PHE A 293 2.10 -2.81 0.43
C PHE A 293 1.31 -1.67 1.09
N SER A 294 1.19 -0.52 0.43
CA SER A 294 0.46 0.64 0.97
C SER A 294 -1.02 0.35 1.18
N ILE A 295 -1.67 -0.35 0.23
CA ILE A 295 -3.07 -0.79 0.37
C ILE A 295 -3.19 -1.77 1.55
N SER A 296 -2.32 -2.77 1.62
CA SER A 296 -2.29 -3.75 2.70
C SER A 296 -2.10 -3.10 4.06
N LEU A 297 -1.17 -2.15 4.18
CA LEU A 297 -0.92 -1.42 5.43
C LEU A 297 -2.15 -0.63 5.90
N THR A 298 -2.82 0.06 4.99
CA THR A 298 -4.06 0.81 5.28
C THR A 298 -5.19 -0.11 5.75
N LEU A 299 -5.39 -1.25 5.07
CA LEU A 299 -6.34 -2.29 5.50
C LEU A 299 -5.94 -2.89 6.85
N SER A 300 -4.66 -3.07 7.10
CA SER A 300 -4.10 -3.59 8.35
C SER A 300 -4.36 -2.65 9.53
N VAL A 301 -4.20 -1.34 9.36
CA VAL A 301 -4.54 -0.34 10.38
C VAL A 301 -6.03 -0.36 10.70
N LEU A 302 -6.88 -0.41 9.68
CA LEU A 302 -8.33 -0.52 9.87
C LEU A 302 -8.69 -1.84 10.57
N TYR A 303 -8.10 -2.96 10.15
CA TYR A 303 -8.25 -4.25 10.80
C TYR A 303 -7.88 -4.19 12.28
N LEU A 304 -6.75 -3.56 12.64
CA LEU A 304 -6.30 -3.46 14.03
C LEU A 304 -7.32 -2.74 14.91
N GLY A 305 -7.98 -1.70 14.40
CA GLY A 305 -9.09 -1.04 15.07
C GLY A 305 -10.30 -1.97 15.27
N VAL A 306 -10.69 -2.70 14.21
CA VAL A 306 -11.79 -3.68 14.28
C VAL A 306 -11.45 -4.82 15.23
N ALA A 307 -10.19 -5.29 15.25
CA ALA A 307 -9.72 -6.33 16.16
C ALA A 307 -9.74 -5.85 17.63
N ALA A 308 -9.26 -4.65 17.92
CA ALA A 308 -9.31 -4.07 19.24
C ALA A 308 -10.77 -4.00 19.76
N ARG A 309 -11.69 -3.52 18.92
CA ARG A 309 -13.13 -3.48 19.25
C ARG A 309 -13.71 -4.89 19.37
N GLY A 310 -13.36 -5.78 18.45
CA GLY A 310 -13.85 -7.16 18.41
C GLY A 310 -13.43 -7.97 19.64
N LEU A 311 -12.17 -7.88 20.03
CA LEU A 311 -11.65 -8.53 21.24
C LEU A 311 -12.32 -8.03 22.52
N LYS A 312 -12.67 -6.73 22.59
CA LYS A 312 -13.37 -6.13 23.72
C LYS A 312 -14.84 -6.57 23.79
N THR A 313 -15.53 -6.63 22.63
CA THR A 313 -16.98 -6.82 22.57
C THR A 313 -17.41 -8.24 22.20
N GLY A 314 -16.50 -9.09 21.73
CA GLY A 314 -16.79 -10.42 21.16
C GLY A 314 -17.48 -10.37 19.78
N ARG A 315 -17.62 -9.19 19.17
CA ARG A 315 -18.33 -8.95 17.90
C ARG A 315 -17.35 -8.75 16.73
N HIS A 316 -17.86 -8.48 15.54
CA HIS A 316 -17.10 -8.09 14.32
C HIS A 316 -16.10 -9.12 13.78
N ARG A 317 -16.24 -10.43 14.09
CA ARG A 317 -15.32 -11.48 13.65
C ARG A 317 -15.23 -11.61 12.14
N ALA A 318 -16.40 -11.62 11.45
CA ALA A 318 -16.45 -11.75 10.00
C ALA A 318 -15.77 -10.56 9.30
N LEU A 319 -16.02 -9.32 9.76
CA LEU A 319 -15.37 -8.13 9.22
C LEU A 319 -13.86 -8.16 9.46
N ALA A 320 -13.42 -8.57 10.66
CA ALA A 320 -12.01 -8.71 10.97
C ALA A 320 -11.34 -9.77 10.08
N ALA A 321 -11.97 -10.94 9.90
CA ALA A 321 -11.46 -12.00 9.03
C ALA A 321 -11.36 -11.53 7.57
N ALA A 322 -12.37 -10.83 7.06
CA ALA A 322 -12.37 -10.29 5.71
C ALA A 322 -11.28 -9.23 5.52
N LEU A 323 -11.13 -8.27 6.43
CA LEU A 323 -10.09 -7.24 6.35
C LEU A 323 -8.69 -7.83 6.44
N PHE A 324 -8.48 -8.80 7.34
CA PHE A 324 -7.20 -9.49 7.46
C PHE A 324 -6.87 -10.28 6.18
N ALA A 325 -7.84 -11.02 5.64
CA ALA A 325 -7.67 -11.76 4.39
C ALA A 325 -7.34 -10.82 3.21
N LEU A 326 -8.08 -9.72 3.06
CA LEU A 326 -7.82 -8.72 2.03
C LEU A 326 -6.44 -8.08 2.19
N ALA A 327 -6.04 -7.74 3.43
CA ALA A 327 -4.70 -7.22 3.70
C ALA A 327 -3.62 -8.22 3.29
N GLY A 328 -3.76 -9.51 3.65
CA GLY A 328 -2.81 -10.57 3.31
C GLY A 328 -2.74 -10.84 1.80
N LEU A 329 -3.86 -10.78 1.10
CA LEU A 329 -3.93 -10.95 -0.36
C LEU A 329 -3.48 -9.70 -1.14
N CYS A 330 -3.38 -8.53 -0.47
CA CYS A 330 -2.68 -7.36 -1.03
C CYS A 330 -1.18 -7.41 -0.75
N HIS A 331 -0.76 -7.79 0.46
CA HIS A 331 0.65 -7.97 0.81
C HIS A 331 0.80 -8.69 2.15
N LEU A 332 1.63 -9.75 2.21
CA LEU A 332 1.74 -10.61 3.39
C LEU A 332 2.37 -9.92 4.61
N ILE A 333 3.37 -9.06 4.39
CA ILE A 333 4.17 -8.49 5.49
C ILE A 333 3.31 -7.64 6.43
N PRO A 334 2.47 -6.67 5.99
CA PRO A 334 1.59 -5.94 6.89
C PRO A 334 0.56 -6.83 7.60
N ALA A 335 0.06 -7.88 6.94
CA ALA A 335 -0.87 -8.82 7.57
C ALA A 335 -0.22 -9.59 8.73
N PHE A 336 1.00 -10.09 8.56
CA PHE A 336 1.73 -10.75 9.66
C PHE A 336 1.99 -9.80 10.83
N PHE A 337 2.35 -8.55 10.54
CA PHE A 337 2.55 -7.55 11.59
C PHE A 337 1.29 -7.34 12.42
N VAL A 338 0.12 -7.13 11.79
CA VAL A 338 -1.11 -6.89 12.57
C VAL A 338 -1.65 -8.15 13.22
N LEU A 339 -1.32 -9.33 12.72
CA LEU A 339 -1.60 -10.59 13.43
C LEU A 339 -0.79 -10.66 14.73
N ALA A 340 0.48 -10.31 14.69
CA ALA A 340 1.34 -10.20 15.88
C ALA A 340 0.80 -9.16 16.88
N CYS A 341 0.37 -7.98 16.40
CA CYS A 341 -0.30 -6.98 17.24
C CYS A 341 -1.60 -7.49 17.86
N THR A 342 -2.36 -8.31 17.14
CA THR A 342 -3.60 -8.92 17.65
C THR A 342 -3.31 -9.95 18.75
N ALA A 343 -2.26 -10.75 18.58
CA ALA A 343 -1.76 -11.66 19.63
C ALA A 343 -1.28 -10.86 20.85
N ALA A 344 -0.59 -9.73 20.66
CA ALA A 344 -0.19 -8.83 21.73
C ALA A 344 -1.39 -8.24 22.48
N LEU A 345 -2.48 -7.89 21.80
CA LEU A 345 -3.74 -7.45 22.45
C LEU A 345 -4.33 -8.54 23.37
N LEU A 346 -4.17 -9.82 23.00
CA LEU A 346 -4.59 -10.93 23.85
C LEU A 346 -3.66 -11.06 25.07
N VAL A 347 -2.35 -10.91 24.87
CA VAL A 347 -1.35 -10.99 25.96
C VAL A 347 -1.52 -9.89 26.99
N VAL A 348 -1.81 -8.64 26.54
CA VAL A 348 -2.03 -7.50 27.44
C VAL A 348 -3.26 -7.70 28.32
N HIS A 349 -4.29 -8.38 27.83
CA HIS A 349 -5.49 -8.71 28.58
C HIS A 349 -5.96 -10.12 28.23
N PRO A 350 -5.36 -11.14 28.84
CA PRO A 350 -5.73 -12.53 28.59
C PRO A 350 -7.14 -12.81 29.14
N ASP A 351 -8.04 -13.20 28.24
CA ASP A 351 -9.43 -13.54 28.57
C ASP A 351 -9.93 -14.64 27.63
N ARG A 352 -10.76 -15.54 28.14
CA ARG A 352 -11.33 -16.67 27.39
C ARG A 352 -12.17 -16.22 26.20
N GLN A 353 -12.92 -15.11 26.33
CA GLN A 353 -13.71 -14.54 25.23
C GLN A 353 -12.81 -14.05 24.10
N ARG A 354 -11.72 -13.36 24.44
CA ARG A 354 -10.73 -12.85 23.47
C ARG A 354 -10.01 -13.99 22.76
N PHE A 355 -9.61 -15.04 23.52
CA PHE A 355 -9.03 -16.22 22.92
C PHE A 355 -10.00 -16.91 21.93
N ARG A 356 -11.27 -17.12 22.32
CA ARG A 356 -12.29 -17.68 21.44
C ARG A 356 -12.54 -16.80 20.20
N TRP A 357 -12.50 -15.49 20.36
CA TRP A 357 -12.65 -14.57 19.25
C TRP A 357 -11.52 -14.76 18.23
N LEU A 358 -10.27 -14.80 18.68
CA LEU A 358 -9.08 -15.01 17.85
C LEU A 358 -9.08 -16.42 17.21
N ALA A 359 -9.36 -17.46 18.01
CA ALA A 359 -9.40 -18.84 17.56
C ALA A 359 -10.48 -19.12 16.51
N THR A 360 -11.50 -18.27 16.40
CA THR A 360 -12.52 -18.36 15.34
C THR A 360 -12.23 -17.44 14.16
N MET A 361 -11.64 -16.27 14.38
CA MET A 361 -11.36 -15.31 13.31
C MET A 361 -10.19 -15.74 12.44
N VAL A 362 -9.07 -16.19 13.05
CA VAL A 362 -7.83 -16.54 12.30
C VAL A 362 -8.02 -17.70 11.33
N PRO A 363 -8.65 -18.83 11.72
CA PRO A 363 -8.91 -19.90 10.75
C PRO A 363 -9.80 -19.48 9.59
N VAL A 364 -10.83 -18.64 9.85
CA VAL A 364 -11.69 -18.12 8.76
C VAL A 364 -10.88 -17.25 7.81
N ALA A 365 -10.05 -16.34 8.33
CA ALA A 365 -9.18 -15.54 7.51
C ALA A 365 -8.16 -16.40 6.72
N GLY A 366 -7.59 -17.43 7.37
CA GLY A 366 -6.71 -18.41 6.74
C GLY A 366 -7.41 -19.14 5.58
N LEU A 367 -8.64 -19.60 5.78
CA LEU A 367 -9.43 -20.24 4.72
C LEU A 367 -9.74 -19.30 3.55
N LEU A 368 -10.05 -18.03 3.83
CA LEU A 368 -10.28 -17.02 2.79
C LEU A 368 -9.04 -16.74 1.94
N THR A 369 -7.83 -16.93 2.49
CA THR A 369 -6.57 -16.73 1.78
C THR A 369 -5.94 -18.03 1.27
N ALA A 370 -6.44 -19.19 1.66
CA ALA A 370 -5.81 -20.50 1.45
C ALA A 370 -5.58 -20.82 -0.03
N PHE A 371 -6.48 -20.39 -0.93
CA PHE A 371 -6.37 -20.62 -2.37
C PHE A 371 -5.07 -20.06 -2.97
N TRP A 372 -4.50 -19.02 -2.35
CA TRP A 372 -3.25 -18.40 -2.77
C TRP A 372 -2.08 -18.72 -1.82
N VAL A 373 -2.30 -18.62 -0.49
CA VAL A 373 -1.24 -18.80 0.52
C VAL A 373 -0.73 -20.25 0.56
N VAL A 374 -1.62 -21.26 0.41
CA VAL A 374 -1.20 -22.68 0.46
C VAL A 374 -0.33 -23.04 -0.76
N PRO A 375 -0.71 -22.74 -2.01
CA PRO A 375 0.17 -22.95 -3.17
C PRO A 375 1.48 -22.15 -3.09
N PHE A 376 1.44 -20.87 -2.62
CA PHE A 376 2.63 -20.08 -2.38
C PHE A 376 3.59 -20.79 -1.41
N TRP A 377 3.09 -21.20 -0.25
CA TRP A 377 3.90 -21.87 0.77
C TRP A 377 4.47 -23.19 0.28
N TRP A 378 3.66 -23.98 -0.42
CA TRP A 378 4.08 -25.27 -0.96
C TRP A 378 5.22 -25.14 -1.96
N ARG A 379 5.18 -24.13 -2.81
CA ARG A 379 6.15 -23.90 -3.89
C ARG A 379 7.23 -22.87 -3.55
N ARG A 380 7.33 -22.40 -2.31
CA ARG A 380 8.25 -21.32 -1.92
C ARG A 380 9.73 -21.59 -2.21
N HIS A 381 10.12 -22.84 -2.39
CA HIS A 381 11.50 -23.21 -2.72
C HIS A 381 11.90 -22.83 -4.16
N TYR A 382 10.94 -22.57 -5.05
CA TYR A 382 11.19 -22.05 -6.39
C TYR A 382 11.38 -20.53 -6.43
N VAL A 383 11.16 -19.83 -5.32
CA VAL A 383 11.38 -18.38 -5.23
C VAL A 383 12.88 -18.11 -5.28
N ASN A 384 13.29 -17.27 -6.24
CA ASN A 384 14.67 -16.80 -6.34
C ASN A 384 15.03 -15.94 -5.11
N ASP A 385 16.28 -16.06 -4.66
CA ASP A 385 16.83 -15.22 -3.59
C ASP A 385 17.71 -14.13 -4.22
N MET A 386 17.25 -12.88 -4.12
CA MET A 386 17.97 -11.71 -4.65
C MET A 386 19.18 -11.31 -3.79
N GLY A 387 19.40 -11.99 -2.67
CA GLY A 387 20.53 -11.72 -1.79
C GLY A 387 20.46 -10.33 -1.13
N TRP A 388 19.23 -9.85 -0.78
CA TRP A 388 19.05 -8.55 -0.15
C TRP A 388 19.97 -8.37 1.05
N GLU A 389 20.79 -7.32 1.01
CA GLU A 389 21.70 -7.00 2.11
C GLU A 389 20.92 -6.51 3.33
N ARG A 390 21.43 -6.91 4.49
CA ARG A 390 20.91 -6.45 5.76
C ARG A 390 21.33 -5.00 6.02
N LEU A 391 20.40 -4.16 6.40
CA LEU A 391 20.70 -2.86 6.99
C LEU A 391 20.96 -3.04 8.50
N PRO A 392 21.93 -2.40 9.11
CA PRO A 392 22.98 -1.57 8.52
C PRO A 392 24.04 -2.41 7.79
N LEU A 393 24.62 -1.82 6.74
CA LEU A 393 25.73 -2.46 6.02
C LEU A 393 26.99 -2.47 6.86
N PRO A 394 27.82 -3.54 6.83
CA PRO A 394 29.16 -3.53 7.41
C PRO A 394 30.01 -2.47 6.72
N PHE A 395 30.73 -1.67 7.49
CA PHE A 395 31.57 -0.56 6.98
C PHE A 395 32.62 -0.96 5.92
N ALA A 396 33.03 -2.24 5.91
CA ALA A 396 34.10 -2.73 5.03
C ALA A 396 33.67 -2.89 3.56
N GLU A 397 32.38 -2.98 3.25
CA GLU A 397 31.90 -3.25 1.89
C GLU A 397 31.49 -1.98 1.11
N THR A 398 31.46 -0.83 1.78
CA THR A 398 30.98 0.43 1.19
C THR A 398 32.05 1.23 0.46
N THR A 399 33.33 0.91 0.63
CA THR A 399 34.45 1.71 0.10
C THR A 399 34.74 1.51 -1.38
N ASP A 400 34.40 0.35 -1.95
CA ASP A 400 34.72 0.06 -3.37
C ASP A 400 33.67 0.54 -4.39
N LYS A 401 32.47 0.95 -3.94
CA LYS A 401 31.37 1.37 -4.84
C LYS A 401 30.90 2.82 -4.65
N GLY A 402 31.69 3.67 -4.03
CA GLY A 402 31.40 5.12 -3.95
C GLY A 402 30.23 5.52 -3.04
N LEU A 403 29.60 4.60 -2.30
CA LEU A 403 28.69 4.93 -1.20
C LEU A 403 29.52 5.22 0.07
N ALA A 404 30.22 6.33 0.09
CA ALA A 404 30.76 6.89 1.33
C ALA A 404 29.57 7.37 2.19
N LEU A 405 28.94 6.43 2.89
CA LEU A 405 28.00 6.77 3.95
C LEU A 405 28.81 7.45 5.03
N SER A 406 28.49 8.71 5.36
CA SER A 406 29.06 9.37 6.53
C SER A 406 28.89 8.45 7.74
N GLY A 407 29.85 8.40 8.65
CA GLY A 407 29.96 7.42 9.74
C GLY A 407 28.70 7.14 10.57
N ASP A 408 27.68 8.02 10.51
CA ASP A 408 26.38 7.84 11.19
C ASP A 408 25.37 7.02 10.37
N GLN A 409 25.45 7.02 9.05
CA GLN A 409 24.44 6.40 8.16
C GLN A 409 24.52 4.87 8.12
N GLY A 410 25.65 4.27 8.45
CA GLY A 410 25.83 2.82 8.51
C GLY A 410 25.45 2.17 9.84
N SER A 411 25.01 2.94 10.84
CA SER A 411 24.72 2.40 12.17
C SER A 411 23.25 1.97 12.30
N VAL A 412 22.99 0.97 13.15
CA VAL A 412 21.62 0.56 13.55
C VAL A 412 20.83 1.77 14.06
N TRP A 413 21.49 2.68 14.76
CA TRP A 413 20.88 3.87 15.34
C TRP A 413 20.32 4.83 14.29
N TYR A 414 20.96 4.92 13.12
CA TYR A 414 20.48 5.74 12.02
C TYR A 414 19.08 5.34 11.56
N TYR A 415 18.82 4.05 11.50
CA TYR A 415 17.51 3.50 11.10
C TYR A 415 16.48 3.45 12.23
N LEU A 416 16.93 3.17 13.45
CA LEU A 416 16.04 2.99 14.60
C LEU A 416 15.79 4.30 15.37
N VAL A 417 16.68 5.30 15.28
CA VAL A 417 16.51 6.62 15.89
C VAL A 417 16.93 7.72 14.90
N PRO A 418 16.29 7.77 13.73
CA PRO A 418 16.70 8.71 12.67
C PRO A 418 16.62 10.16 13.17
N PRO A 419 17.60 11.01 12.81
CA PRO A 419 17.71 12.39 13.32
C PRO A 419 16.43 13.21 13.17
N GLY A 420 15.78 13.15 12.01
CA GLY A 420 14.56 13.91 11.72
C GLY A 420 13.33 13.45 12.50
N LEU A 421 13.34 12.23 13.09
CA LEU A 421 12.21 11.69 13.85
C LEU A 421 12.43 11.68 15.37
N ARG A 422 13.59 12.13 15.88
CA ARG A 422 13.90 12.10 17.31
C ARG A 422 12.86 12.84 18.16
N TRP A 423 12.44 14.01 17.72
CA TRP A 423 11.39 14.78 18.39
C TRP A 423 10.05 14.01 18.47
N LEU A 424 9.66 13.33 17.38
CA LEU A 424 8.44 12.54 17.31
C LEU A 424 8.53 11.32 18.24
N MET A 425 9.70 10.69 18.31
CA MET A 425 9.96 9.57 19.24
C MET A 425 9.86 9.97 20.70
N VAL A 426 10.32 11.18 21.06
CA VAL A 426 10.15 11.70 22.44
C VAL A 426 8.65 11.82 22.77
N VAL A 427 7.85 12.38 21.86
CA VAL A 427 6.39 12.47 22.06
C VAL A 427 5.74 11.08 22.07
N ALA A 428 6.24 10.14 21.28
CA ALA A 428 5.77 8.74 21.27
C ALA A 428 6.09 8.02 22.59
N VAL A 429 7.27 8.22 23.17
CA VAL A 429 7.61 7.68 24.51
C VAL A 429 6.63 8.23 25.57
N LEU A 430 6.33 9.53 25.54
CA LEU A 430 5.31 10.09 26.41
C LEU A 430 3.95 9.42 26.19
N GLY A 431 3.56 9.19 24.92
CA GLY A 431 2.33 8.47 24.57
C GLY A 431 2.32 7.03 25.10
N LEU A 432 3.44 6.33 25.04
CA LEU A 432 3.59 4.99 25.62
C LEU A 432 3.46 5.01 27.15
N VAL A 433 4.17 5.90 27.83
CA VAL A 433 4.11 6.05 29.29
C VAL A 433 2.67 6.34 29.74
N LEU A 434 2.02 7.31 29.09
CA LEU A 434 0.62 7.65 29.39
C LEU A 434 -0.33 6.49 29.07
N SER A 435 -0.07 5.71 28.02
CA SER A 435 -0.86 4.51 27.71
C SER A 435 -0.73 3.43 28.79
N VAL A 436 0.47 3.22 29.34
CA VAL A 436 0.68 2.29 30.46
C VAL A 436 -0.03 2.78 31.71
N VAL A 437 0.14 4.05 32.09
CA VAL A 437 -0.52 4.66 33.27
C VAL A 437 -2.04 4.60 33.14
N ARG A 438 -2.58 4.88 31.96
CA ARG A 438 -4.03 4.85 31.67
C ARG A 438 -4.56 3.47 31.32
N ARG A 439 -3.69 2.47 31.23
CA ARG A 439 -4.02 1.09 30.79
C ARG A 439 -4.69 1.01 29.42
N HIS A 440 -4.27 1.87 28.49
CA HIS A 440 -4.73 1.81 27.12
C HIS A 440 -4.05 0.65 26.35
N SER A 441 -4.78 -0.45 26.19
CA SER A 441 -4.26 -1.68 25.57
C SER A 441 -3.60 -1.44 24.22
N VAL A 442 -4.20 -0.59 23.37
CA VAL A 442 -3.71 -0.33 22.02
C VAL A 442 -2.39 0.45 22.04
N GLY A 443 -2.27 1.45 22.92
CA GLY A 443 -1.01 2.17 23.07
C GLY A 443 0.12 1.27 23.59
N MET A 444 -0.17 0.37 24.53
CA MET A 444 0.79 -0.64 25.01
C MET A 444 1.21 -1.58 23.86
N VAL A 445 0.26 -2.04 23.03
CA VAL A 445 0.56 -2.90 21.88
C VAL A 445 1.40 -2.18 20.83
N LEU A 446 1.13 -0.91 20.54
CA LEU A 446 1.99 -0.11 19.64
C LEU A 446 3.41 0.04 20.20
N GLY A 447 3.57 0.20 21.53
CA GLY A 447 4.88 0.19 22.18
C GLY A 447 5.58 -1.16 22.09
N MET A 448 4.83 -2.26 22.29
CA MET A 448 5.36 -3.62 22.10
C MET A 448 5.76 -3.87 20.63
N ALA A 449 4.96 -3.40 19.68
CA ALA A 449 5.27 -3.48 18.27
C ALA A 449 6.54 -2.69 17.92
N TRP A 450 6.70 -1.48 18.46
CA TRP A 450 7.91 -0.68 18.31
C TRP A 450 9.15 -1.43 18.83
N ALA A 451 9.09 -1.97 20.06
CA ALA A 451 10.18 -2.75 20.64
C ALA A 451 10.45 -4.05 19.85
N ALA A 452 9.42 -4.74 19.40
CA ALA A 452 9.54 -5.96 18.61
C ALA A 452 10.22 -5.70 17.25
N VAL A 453 9.86 -4.60 16.59
CA VAL A 453 10.52 -4.20 15.33
C VAL A 453 11.97 -3.83 15.57
N TRP A 454 12.30 -3.13 16.65
CA TRP A 454 13.68 -2.87 17.06
C TRP A 454 14.49 -4.16 17.17
N ALA A 455 13.97 -5.12 17.93
CA ALA A 455 14.60 -6.41 18.11
C ALA A 455 14.72 -7.20 16.79
N ALA A 456 13.64 -7.23 16.01
CA ALA A 456 13.63 -7.95 14.73
C ALA A 456 14.61 -7.32 13.72
N PHE A 457 14.61 -5.99 13.59
CA PHE A 457 15.54 -5.29 12.70
C PHE A 457 17.00 -5.55 13.07
N SER A 458 17.30 -5.56 14.38
CA SER A 458 18.67 -5.73 14.89
C SER A 458 19.16 -7.18 14.87
N PHE A 459 18.28 -8.16 15.14
CA PHE A 459 18.72 -9.53 15.47
C PHE A 459 18.12 -10.62 14.56
N LEU A 460 17.03 -10.32 13.81
CA LEU A 460 16.47 -11.34 12.92
C LEU A 460 17.49 -11.70 11.84
N PRO A 461 17.77 -12.98 11.61
CA PRO A 461 18.67 -13.39 10.52
C PRO A 461 18.21 -12.87 9.18
N GLN A 462 19.13 -12.39 8.36
CA GLN A 462 18.82 -12.04 6.98
C GLN A 462 18.46 -13.33 6.22
N ALA A 463 17.31 -13.27 5.56
CA ALA A 463 16.83 -14.33 4.69
C ALA A 463 16.19 -13.64 3.47
N ARG A 464 15.14 -14.21 2.91
CA ARG A 464 14.39 -13.64 1.79
C ARG A 464 13.62 -12.35 2.12
N LEU A 465 13.53 -11.97 3.39
CA LEU A 465 12.91 -10.73 3.84
C LEU A 465 13.99 -9.68 4.09
N TRP A 466 13.98 -8.64 3.27
CA TRP A 466 14.81 -7.46 3.53
C TRP A 466 14.37 -6.76 4.81
N ASN A 467 15.29 -6.55 5.78
CA ASN A 467 14.95 -6.03 7.09
C ASN A 467 14.39 -4.59 7.06
N ALA A 468 14.67 -3.80 6.01
CA ALA A 468 14.06 -2.49 5.79
C ALA A 468 12.52 -2.55 5.79
N ARG A 469 11.93 -3.67 5.37
CA ARG A 469 10.49 -3.89 5.34
C ARG A 469 9.83 -3.96 6.74
N LEU A 470 10.62 -3.98 7.79
CA LEU A 470 10.16 -3.87 9.18
C LEU A 470 9.98 -2.42 9.64
N LEU A 471 10.74 -1.47 9.08
CA LEU A 471 10.76 -0.06 9.48
C LEU A 471 9.39 0.65 9.37
N PRO A 472 8.54 0.40 8.37
CA PRO A 472 7.22 1.04 8.27
C PRO A 472 6.37 0.85 9.52
N PHE A 473 6.42 -0.32 10.13
CA PHE A 473 5.64 -0.65 11.31
C PHE A 473 6.12 0.09 12.55
N MET A 474 7.44 0.29 12.65
CA MET A 474 8.02 1.12 13.71
C MET A 474 7.60 2.58 13.55
N TYR A 475 7.81 3.16 12.38
CA TYR A 475 7.53 4.58 12.17
C TYR A 475 6.05 4.90 12.28
N LEU A 476 5.18 4.01 11.80
CA LEU A 476 3.73 4.16 11.98
C LEU A 476 3.33 4.04 13.46
N SER A 477 3.92 3.06 14.20
CA SER A 477 3.67 2.90 15.64
C SER A 477 4.12 4.15 16.42
N VAL A 478 5.29 4.69 16.09
CA VAL A 478 5.82 5.96 16.68
C VAL A 478 4.87 7.12 16.39
N ALA A 479 4.42 7.29 15.14
CA ALA A 479 3.50 8.36 14.78
C ALA A 479 2.14 8.25 15.51
N LEU A 480 1.59 7.05 15.62
CA LEU A 480 0.33 6.80 16.34
C LEU A 480 0.49 6.98 17.85
N LEU A 481 1.61 6.53 18.44
CA LEU A 481 1.91 6.76 19.87
C LEU A 481 2.09 8.26 20.15
N ALA A 482 2.76 8.99 19.28
CA ALA A 482 2.89 10.44 19.42
C ALA A 482 1.53 11.14 19.36
N ALA A 483 0.63 10.71 18.49
CA ALA A 483 -0.75 11.19 18.45
C ALA A 483 -1.51 10.90 19.76
N ILE A 484 -1.35 9.70 20.33
CA ILE A 484 -1.93 9.35 21.63
C ILE A 484 -1.34 10.22 22.75
N GLY A 485 -0.01 10.43 22.76
CA GLY A 485 0.66 11.26 23.72
C GLY A 485 0.18 12.72 23.69
N ALA A 486 0.15 13.32 22.50
CA ALA A 486 -0.37 14.66 22.30
C ALA A 486 -1.87 14.76 22.70
N ALA A 487 -2.66 13.75 22.38
CA ALA A 487 -4.08 13.69 22.76
C ALA A 487 -4.27 13.67 24.28
N GLU A 488 -3.49 12.87 24.99
CA GLU A 488 -3.58 12.82 26.46
C GLU A 488 -3.12 14.11 27.11
N VAL A 489 -2.08 14.78 26.59
CA VAL A 489 -1.66 16.11 27.06
C VAL A 489 -2.79 17.13 26.88
N ILE A 490 -3.37 17.21 25.67
CA ILE A 490 -4.49 18.12 25.40
C ILE A 490 -5.69 17.81 26.31
N ARG A 491 -5.96 16.54 26.55
CA ARG A 491 -7.03 16.10 27.46
C ARG A 491 -6.77 16.51 28.90
N LEU A 492 -5.53 16.35 29.38
CA LEU A 492 -5.14 16.78 30.71
C LEU A 492 -5.28 18.29 30.90
N LEU A 493 -4.92 19.10 29.90
CA LEU A 493 -5.15 20.56 29.93
C LEU A 493 -6.65 20.88 29.96
N GLY A 494 -7.48 20.15 29.23
CA GLY A 494 -8.93 20.28 29.28
C GLY A 494 -9.53 19.91 30.66
N ILE A 495 -8.96 18.88 31.30
CA ILE A 495 -9.33 18.49 32.68
C ILE A 495 -8.92 19.57 33.68
N ALA A 496 -7.70 20.08 33.59
CA ALA A 496 -7.21 21.16 34.45
C ALA A 496 -8.10 22.41 34.35
N GLY A 497 -8.53 22.75 33.10
CA GLY A 497 -9.44 23.87 32.88
C GLY A 497 -10.88 23.65 33.42
N SER A 498 -11.33 22.38 33.47
CA SER A 498 -12.70 22.08 33.96
C SER A 498 -12.79 21.85 35.47
N GLY A 499 -11.66 21.52 36.11
CA GLY A 499 -11.63 21.06 37.50
C GLY A 499 -12.32 19.70 37.73
N ARG A 500 -12.76 19.00 36.65
CA ARG A 500 -13.50 17.73 36.68
C ARG A 500 -12.75 16.63 35.93
N PRO A 501 -12.21 15.58 36.57
CA PRO A 501 -11.38 14.58 35.92
C PRO A 501 -12.12 13.77 34.86
N GLU A 502 -13.43 13.68 34.91
CA GLU A 502 -14.22 12.87 33.96
C GLU A 502 -14.70 13.66 32.72
N ARG A 503 -14.70 14.99 32.78
CA ARG A 503 -15.25 15.87 31.73
C ARG A 503 -14.26 16.96 31.33
N PRO A 504 -13.32 16.67 30.45
CA PRO A 504 -12.41 17.69 29.94
C PRO A 504 -13.20 18.81 29.26
N LEU A 505 -12.76 20.06 29.44
CA LEU A 505 -13.41 21.23 28.85
C LEU A 505 -13.22 21.21 27.32
N ARG A 506 -14.32 20.98 26.61
CA ARG A 506 -14.30 20.84 25.13
C ARG A 506 -13.84 22.10 24.41
N TRP A 507 -14.09 23.26 25.00
CA TRP A 507 -13.62 24.56 24.51
C TRP A 507 -12.09 24.71 24.54
N ILE A 508 -11.38 23.86 25.30
CA ILE A 508 -9.92 23.77 25.27
C ILE A 508 -9.48 22.65 24.34
N THR A 509 -10.08 21.47 24.46
CA THR A 509 -9.60 20.29 23.72
C THR A 509 -9.85 20.38 22.22
N ALA A 510 -10.97 20.94 21.76
CA ALA A 510 -11.25 21.02 20.33
C ALA A 510 -10.36 22.03 19.59
N PRO A 511 -10.17 23.29 20.06
CA PRO A 511 -9.23 24.21 19.42
C PRO A 511 -7.78 23.73 19.45
N MET A 512 -7.32 23.15 20.59
CA MET A 512 -5.97 22.61 20.69
C MET A 512 -5.74 21.43 19.74
N ALA A 513 -6.74 20.56 19.59
CA ALA A 513 -6.68 19.49 18.60
C ALA A 513 -6.62 20.05 17.18
N ALA A 514 -7.43 21.05 16.86
CA ALA A 514 -7.40 21.72 15.56
C ALA A 514 -6.03 22.37 15.31
N LEU A 515 -5.46 23.05 16.29
CA LEU A 515 -4.13 23.66 16.20
C LEU A 515 -3.04 22.60 16.00
N ALA A 516 -3.08 21.49 16.73
CA ALA A 516 -2.13 20.39 16.58
C ALA A 516 -2.22 19.75 15.20
N VAL A 517 -3.42 19.48 14.69
CA VAL A 517 -3.62 18.97 13.32
C VAL A 517 -3.14 19.99 12.28
N PHE A 518 -3.45 21.26 12.46
CA PHE A 518 -2.96 22.32 11.59
C PHE A 518 -1.43 22.38 11.60
N GLY A 519 -0.80 22.27 12.78
CA GLY A 519 0.66 22.20 12.92
C GLY A 519 1.26 21.02 12.13
N VAL A 520 0.64 19.84 12.18
CA VAL A 520 1.06 18.67 11.39
C VAL A 520 0.89 18.93 9.89
N LEU A 521 -0.22 19.50 9.47
CA LEU A 521 -0.45 19.87 8.06
C LEU A 521 0.60 20.85 7.54
N VAL A 522 0.90 21.90 8.33
CA VAL A 522 1.93 22.88 7.97
C VAL A 522 3.30 22.24 7.93
N TYR A 523 3.67 21.48 8.95
CA TYR A 523 4.96 20.76 9.01
C TYR A 523 5.16 19.84 7.79
N THR A 524 4.09 19.15 7.37
CA THR A 524 4.13 18.26 6.20
C THR A 524 4.12 19.04 4.89
N ALA A 525 3.32 20.13 4.80
CA ALA A 525 3.12 20.89 3.57
C ALA A 525 4.32 21.80 3.23
N LEU A 526 5.02 22.34 4.23
CA LEU A 526 6.15 23.27 3.99
C LEU A 526 7.24 22.70 3.08
N PRO A 527 7.71 21.46 3.29
CA PRO A 527 8.67 20.85 2.37
C PRO A 527 8.11 20.54 0.97
N LEU A 528 6.78 20.60 0.82
CA LEU A 528 6.06 20.34 -0.43
C LEU A 528 5.67 21.62 -1.18
N SER A 529 6.32 22.73 -0.89
CA SER A 529 5.97 24.04 -1.41
C SER A 529 5.84 24.09 -2.94
N GLY A 530 6.65 23.33 -3.67
CA GLY A 530 6.53 23.20 -5.12
C GLY A 530 5.16 22.66 -5.60
N VAL A 531 4.44 21.88 -4.77
CA VAL A 531 3.09 21.40 -5.06
C VAL A 531 2.06 22.54 -5.01
N PHE A 532 2.35 23.58 -4.25
CA PHE A 532 1.48 24.73 -4.03
C PHE A 532 1.86 25.94 -4.87
N GLU A 533 2.88 25.83 -5.74
CA GLU A 533 3.23 26.91 -6.68
C GLU A 533 2.03 27.28 -7.56
N GLY A 534 1.80 28.58 -7.70
CA GLY A 534 0.67 29.10 -8.45
C GLY A 534 -0.71 28.94 -7.78
N THR A 535 -0.79 28.26 -6.62
CA THR A 535 -2.05 28.13 -5.88
C THR A 535 -2.40 29.45 -5.19
N LYS A 536 -3.58 29.98 -5.47
CA LYS A 536 -4.11 31.18 -4.82
C LYS A 536 -5.16 30.76 -3.78
N VAL A 537 -5.00 31.23 -2.54
CA VAL A 537 -6.00 31.09 -1.48
C VAL A 537 -6.55 32.48 -1.18
N PHE A 538 -7.85 32.64 -1.33
CA PHE A 538 -8.54 33.96 -1.24
C PHE A 538 -7.87 35.06 -2.11
N GLY A 539 -7.37 34.66 -3.30
CA GLY A 539 -6.71 35.61 -4.21
C GLY A 539 -5.23 35.87 -3.92
N VAL A 540 -4.70 35.39 -2.80
CA VAL A 540 -3.31 35.57 -2.41
C VAL A 540 -2.51 34.34 -2.81
N GLN A 541 -1.42 34.54 -3.54
CA GLN A 541 -0.47 33.49 -3.89
C GLN A 541 0.41 33.19 -2.68
N LEU A 542 0.31 31.96 -2.15
CA LEU A 542 1.01 31.58 -0.92
C LEU A 542 2.47 31.22 -1.14
N VAL A 543 2.82 30.68 -2.29
CA VAL A 543 4.18 30.25 -2.64
C VAL A 543 4.63 30.99 -3.88
N HIS A 544 5.75 31.68 -3.77
CA HIS A 544 6.37 32.44 -4.86
C HIS A 544 7.69 31.77 -5.27
N ARG A 545 8.01 31.81 -6.56
CA ARG A 545 9.35 31.54 -7.06
C ARG A 545 10.17 32.84 -7.05
N GLU A 546 11.34 32.77 -6.48
CA GLU A 546 12.30 33.88 -6.45
C GLU A 546 13.66 33.40 -6.95
N VAL A 547 14.27 34.16 -7.83
CA VAL A 547 15.65 33.90 -8.27
C VAL A 547 16.57 34.51 -7.24
N VAL A 548 17.33 33.68 -6.52
CA VAL A 548 18.31 34.12 -5.53
C VAL A 548 19.70 34.26 -6.14
N GLU A 549 20.64 34.86 -5.39
CA GLU A 549 22.03 35.03 -5.82
C GLU A 549 22.63 33.73 -6.36
N GLY A 550 23.24 33.79 -7.54
CA GLY A 550 23.77 32.64 -8.26
C GLY A 550 22.80 31.98 -9.25
N GLY A 551 21.65 32.60 -9.57
CA GLY A 551 20.71 32.12 -10.59
C GLY A 551 19.86 30.90 -10.15
N LYS A 552 19.96 30.49 -8.89
CA LYS A 552 19.12 29.41 -8.34
C LYS A 552 17.69 29.90 -8.10
N VAL A 553 16.72 29.11 -8.54
CA VAL A 553 15.31 29.38 -8.29
C VAL A 553 14.90 28.75 -6.96
N GLU A 554 14.50 29.57 -6.00
CA GLU A 554 13.95 29.10 -4.72
C GLU A 554 12.45 29.35 -4.64
N SER A 555 11.72 28.37 -4.08
CA SER A 555 10.33 28.58 -3.70
C SER A 555 10.26 29.12 -2.29
N ARG A 556 9.52 30.20 -2.09
CA ARG A 556 9.35 30.83 -0.78
C ARG A 556 7.88 30.88 -0.38
N PHE A 557 7.60 30.46 0.86
CA PHE A 557 6.36 30.73 1.53
C PHE A 557 6.55 31.97 2.42
N TRP A 558 5.91 33.06 2.03
CA TRP A 558 6.11 34.38 2.65
C TRP A 558 7.60 34.76 2.65
N LYS A 559 8.24 34.89 3.85
CA LYS A 559 9.66 35.21 4.01
C LYS A 559 10.57 33.97 4.20
N PHE A 560 9.97 32.78 4.28
CA PHE A 560 10.71 31.56 4.55
C PHE A 560 11.07 30.84 3.24
N ALA A 561 12.37 30.62 3.04
CA ALA A 561 12.82 29.75 1.98
C ALA A 561 12.30 28.33 2.26
N THR A 562 11.64 27.77 1.27
CA THR A 562 11.20 26.38 1.31
C THR A 562 12.03 25.63 0.29
N THR A 563 12.41 24.40 0.59
CA THR A 563 13.16 23.59 -0.37
C THR A 563 12.38 23.47 -1.67
N SER A 564 12.97 23.93 -2.77
CA SER A 564 12.37 23.84 -4.12
C SER A 564 12.23 22.40 -4.59
N SER A 565 13.01 21.47 -4.01
CA SER A 565 12.89 20.06 -4.30
C SER A 565 11.74 19.44 -3.50
N ASN A 566 10.65 19.14 -4.21
CA ASN A 566 9.62 18.22 -3.73
C ASN A 566 9.82 16.86 -4.42
N PRO A 567 10.71 16.00 -3.92
CA PRO A 567 11.00 14.74 -4.59
C PRO A 567 9.75 13.86 -4.69
N VAL A 568 8.85 13.97 -3.71
CA VAL A 568 7.63 13.16 -3.64
C VAL A 568 6.61 13.61 -4.69
N GLY A 569 6.30 14.92 -4.76
CA GLY A 569 5.37 15.44 -5.75
C GLY A 569 5.94 15.40 -7.17
N GLY A 570 7.23 15.65 -7.32
CA GLY A 570 7.92 15.49 -8.61
C GLY A 570 7.88 14.04 -9.09
N TRP A 571 8.09 13.08 -8.20
CA TRP A 571 8.01 11.66 -8.53
C TRP A 571 6.59 11.23 -8.90
N ALA A 572 5.58 11.66 -8.15
CA ALA A 572 4.17 11.43 -8.51
C ALA A 572 3.80 12.04 -9.87
N ALA A 573 4.24 13.27 -10.14
CA ALA A 573 4.05 13.91 -11.43
C ALA A 573 4.73 13.13 -12.56
N TRP A 574 5.95 12.68 -12.35
CA TRP A 574 6.69 11.85 -13.32
C TRP A 574 5.95 10.57 -13.64
N ASN A 575 5.53 9.81 -12.61
CA ASN A 575 4.86 8.53 -12.79
C ASN A 575 3.51 8.68 -13.48
N TYR A 576 2.67 9.62 -13.04
CA TYR A 576 1.30 9.75 -13.53
C TYR A 576 1.17 10.58 -14.82
N ALA A 577 2.21 11.35 -15.19
CA ALA A 577 2.27 11.91 -16.54
C ALA A 577 2.25 10.81 -17.60
N GLY A 578 2.89 9.67 -17.30
CA GLY A 578 2.87 8.49 -18.16
C GLY A 578 3.99 8.47 -19.21
N LEU A 579 4.11 7.33 -19.88
CA LEU A 579 5.10 7.11 -20.95
C LEU A 579 4.90 8.09 -22.10
N GLU A 580 3.65 8.34 -22.50
CA GLU A 580 3.27 9.16 -23.66
C GLU A 580 3.67 10.64 -23.54
N ARG A 581 4.01 11.08 -22.32
CA ARG A 581 4.45 12.46 -22.05
C ARG A 581 5.94 12.56 -21.74
N LYS A 582 6.72 11.50 -21.95
CA LYS A 582 8.16 11.56 -21.80
C LYS A 582 8.78 12.17 -23.03
N VAL A 583 9.37 13.32 -22.83
CA VAL A 583 10.17 14.01 -23.85
C VAL A 583 11.62 13.68 -23.54
N ALA A 584 12.37 13.26 -24.54
CA ALA A 584 13.80 13.11 -24.39
C ALA A 584 14.42 14.41 -23.86
N LYS A 585 15.32 14.27 -22.88
CA LYS A 585 16.41 15.22 -22.72
C LYS A 585 17.63 14.52 -23.29
N PRO A 586 17.97 14.73 -24.56
CA PRO A 586 19.24 14.28 -25.07
C PRO A 586 20.32 15.05 -24.31
N ASP A 587 21.33 14.34 -23.77
CA ASP A 587 22.54 15.00 -23.29
C ASP A 587 23.09 15.87 -24.45
N GLY A 588 23.11 17.17 -24.24
CA GLY A 588 23.68 18.15 -25.19
C GLY A 588 22.70 18.76 -26.20
N CYS A 589 21.40 18.42 -26.25
CA CYS A 589 20.49 19.13 -27.15
C CYS A 589 20.00 20.50 -26.64
N ASP A 590 20.17 20.77 -25.34
CA ASP A 590 19.93 22.08 -24.73
C ASP A 590 21.18 22.99 -24.78
N ALA A 591 22.30 22.55 -25.35
CA ALA A 591 23.49 23.37 -25.53
C ALA A 591 23.26 24.33 -26.71
N GLU A 592 23.32 25.63 -26.45
CA GLU A 592 23.30 26.69 -27.46
C GLU A 592 24.35 26.37 -28.52
N GLY A 593 23.92 25.96 -29.75
CA GLY A 593 24.79 25.56 -30.84
C GLY A 593 24.79 24.07 -31.20
N SER A 594 24.01 23.21 -30.51
CA SER A 594 23.86 21.80 -30.91
C SER A 594 23.06 21.66 -32.21
N GLN A 595 23.66 21.05 -33.23
CA GLN A 595 22.98 20.74 -34.50
C GLN A 595 22.20 19.43 -34.48
N THR A 596 22.11 18.77 -33.33
CA THR A 596 21.41 17.49 -33.19
C THR A 596 19.93 17.77 -32.88
N PRO A 597 18.98 17.32 -33.74
CA PRO A 597 17.56 17.47 -33.45
C PRO A 597 17.21 16.72 -32.15
N CYS A 598 16.54 17.37 -31.20
CA CYS A 598 16.01 16.76 -29.97
C CYS A 598 14.84 15.79 -30.24
N THR A 599 14.82 15.11 -31.36
CA THR A 599 13.76 14.19 -31.80
C THR A 599 14.03 12.73 -31.48
N SER A 600 15.26 12.37 -31.07
CA SER A 600 15.63 10.99 -30.68
C SER A 600 15.55 10.86 -29.16
N GLY A 601 14.74 9.91 -28.71
CA GLY A 601 14.56 9.55 -27.30
C GLY A 601 13.13 9.77 -26.76
N GLY A 602 12.90 9.40 -25.52
CA GLY A 602 11.59 9.50 -24.87
C GLY A 602 10.51 8.66 -25.53
N TRP A 603 9.26 9.13 -25.45
CA TRP A 603 8.11 8.39 -25.99
C TRP A 603 8.17 8.11 -27.51
N PRO A 604 8.56 9.02 -28.38
CA PRO A 604 8.61 8.72 -29.81
C PRO A 604 9.53 7.53 -30.13
N GLU A 605 10.76 7.52 -29.60
CA GLU A 605 11.69 6.43 -29.80
C GLU A 605 11.17 5.11 -29.21
N TYR A 606 10.66 5.15 -28.00
CA TYR A 606 10.10 3.96 -27.34
C TYR A 606 8.90 3.41 -28.10
N ARG A 607 7.94 4.25 -28.50
CA ARG A 607 6.78 3.86 -29.30
C ARG A 607 7.20 3.19 -30.62
N ASP A 608 8.15 3.82 -31.31
CA ASP A 608 8.60 3.33 -32.62
C ASP A 608 9.36 2.01 -32.47
N LEU A 609 10.13 1.84 -31.40
CA LEU A 609 10.74 0.54 -31.06
C LEU A 609 9.68 -0.54 -30.81
N MET A 610 8.65 -0.25 -30.01
CA MET A 610 7.57 -1.22 -29.75
C MET A 610 6.80 -1.57 -31.01
N ALA A 611 6.56 -0.60 -31.92
CA ALA A 611 5.93 -0.83 -33.20
C ALA A 611 6.81 -1.70 -34.09
N THR A 612 8.12 -1.40 -34.21
CA THR A 612 9.10 -2.22 -34.97
C THR A 612 9.11 -3.67 -34.48
N MET A 613 9.11 -3.89 -33.15
CA MET A 613 9.08 -5.24 -32.61
C MET A 613 7.73 -5.94 -32.86
N ALA A 614 6.62 -5.22 -32.88
CA ALA A 614 5.31 -5.77 -33.21
C ALA A 614 5.25 -6.17 -34.70
N ASP A 615 5.78 -5.33 -35.59
CA ASP A 615 5.86 -5.61 -37.04
C ASP A 615 6.75 -6.83 -37.32
N LEU A 616 7.92 -6.94 -36.68
CA LEU A 616 8.80 -8.13 -36.77
C LEU A 616 8.10 -9.39 -36.26
N GLY A 617 7.34 -9.29 -35.16
CA GLY A 617 6.56 -10.39 -34.63
C GLY A 617 5.45 -10.87 -35.58
N ALA A 618 4.86 -9.95 -36.34
CA ALA A 618 3.81 -10.25 -37.32
C ALA A 618 4.36 -10.76 -38.66
N ASP A 619 5.63 -10.52 -38.95
CA ASP A 619 6.28 -10.97 -40.20
C ASP A 619 6.48 -12.50 -40.17
N PRO A 620 6.01 -13.24 -41.18
CA PRO A 620 6.18 -14.69 -41.23
C PRO A 620 7.65 -15.16 -41.26
N GLU A 621 8.58 -14.32 -41.70
CA GLU A 621 10.01 -14.64 -41.76
C GLU A 621 10.65 -14.60 -40.36
N PHE A 622 10.24 -13.61 -39.56
CA PHE A 622 10.80 -13.39 -38.22
C PHE A 622 9.93 -14.00 -37.13
N GLY A 623 8.64 -13.65 -37.05
CA GLY A 623 7.64 -14.26 -36.18
C GLY A 623 7.76 -13.89 -34.69
N CYS A 624 6.86 -14.44 -33.87
CA CYS A 624 6.88 -14.25 -32.43
C CYS A 624 8.11 -14.89 -31.78
N GLY A 625 8.57 -14.32 -30.68
CA GLY A 625 9.73 -14.85 -29.96
C GLY A 625 10.04 -14.09 -28.70
N ARG A 626 11.20 -14.34 -28.11
CA ARG A 626 11.68 -13.63 -26.95
C ARG A 626 12.79 -12.66 -27.36
N ALA A 627 12.75 -11.47 -26.76
CA ALA A 627 13.76 -10.45 -26.94
C ALA A 627 14.62 -10.31 -25.68
N PHE A 628 15.91 -10.14 -25.88
CA PHE A 628 16.86 -9.63 -24.89
C PHE A 628 17.29 -8.23 -25.33
N TRP A 629 17.35 -7.29 -24.38
CA TRP A 629 17.75 -5.92 -24.63
C TRP A 629 18.95 -5.51 -23.76
N GLU A 630 19.85 -4.77 -24.36
CA GLU A 630 20.99 -4.20 -23.64
C GLU A 630 20.51 -3.23 -22.57
N TYR A 631 21.02 -3.37 -21.35
CA TYR A 631 20.73 -2.41 -20.29
C TYR A 631 21.61 -1.17 -20.48
N ASP A 632 20.99 -0.09 -20.96
CA ASP A 632 21.54 1.26 -20.98
C ASP A 632 20.69 2.14 -20.06
N LYS A 633 21.18 2.39 -18.83
CA LYS A 633 20.45 3.13 -17.81
C LYS A 633 19.97 4.48 -18.31
N THR A 634 20.84 5.24 -18.98
CA THR A 634 20.53 6.61 -19.43
C THR A 634 19.38 6.59 -20.45
N ARG A 635 19.43 5.67 -21.41
CA ARG A 635 18.41 5.53 -22.44
C ARG A 635 17.07 5.09 -21.86
N VAL A 636 17.05 3.99 -21.09
CA VAL A 636 15.79 3.43 -20.58
C VAL A 636 15.13 4.33 -19.53
N GLU A 637 15.88 5.04 -18.70
CA GLU A 637 15.32 6.06 -17.79
C GLU A 637 14.66 7.20 -18.56
N GLY A 638 15.15 7.54 -19.74
CA GLY A 638 14.54 8.53 -20.64
C GLY A 638 13.11 8.17 -21.08
N TYR A 639 12.75 6.90 -21.11
CA TYR A 639 11.38 6.43 -21.38
C TYR A 639 10.45 6.57 -20.17
N GLY A 640 10.97 6.89 -19.01
CA GLY A 640 10.20 7.14 -17.79
C GLY A 640 10.32 6.05 -16.72
N THR A 641 10.89 4.92 -17.08
CA THR A 641 11.25 3.84 -16.16
C THR A 641 12.40 3.03 -16.76
N PRO A 642 13.40 2.61 -15.94
CA PRO A 642 14.45 1.70 -16.43
C PRO A 642 13.90 0.34 -16.88
N MET A 643 12.62 0.07 -16.64
CA MET A 643 11.93 -1.18 -16.93
C MET A 643 11.02 -1.08 -18.17
N ALA A 644 11.10 0.01 -18.95
CA ALA A 644 10.22 0.20 -20.12
C ALA A 644 10.27 -0.96 -21.12
N PRO A 645 11.44 -1.53 -21.49
CA PRO A 645 11.49 -2.64 -22.44
C PRO A 645 10.91 -3.97 -21.90
N MET A 646 10.70 -4.10 -20.58
CA MET A 646 9.96 -5.24 -20.00
C MET A 646 8.50 -5.29 -20.47
N LEU A 647 7.97 -4.18 -21.01
CA LEU A 647 6.61 -4.08 -21.53
C LEU A 647 6.50 -4.56 -23.00
N LEU A 648 7.53 -5.16 -23.60
CA LEU A 648 7.42 -5.77 -24.91
C LEU A 648 6.16 -6.65 -25.04
N PRO A 649 5.89 -7.63 -24.15
CA PRO A 649 4.69 -8.45 -24.26
C PRO A 649 3.39 -7.66 -24.07
N TYR A 650 3.41 -6.54 -23.35
CA TYR A 650 2.24 -5.67 -23.19
C TYR A 650 1.88 -4.94 -24.49
N TRP A 651 2.88 -4.48 -25.26
CA TRP A 651 2.67 -3.73 -26.49
C TRP A 651 2.51 -4.62 -27.73
N THR A 652 3.01 -5.88 -27.68
CA THR A 652 2.96 -6.83 -28.79
C THR A 652 1.92 -7.95 -28.57
N ASP A 653 1.02 -7.76 -27.60
CA ASP A 653 -0.03 -8.72 -27.25
C ASP A 653 0.50 -10.14 -26.97
N GLY A 654 1.64 -10.22 -26.27
CA GLY A 654 2.31 -11.47 -25.91
C GLY A 654 3.15 -12.12 -27.03
N CYS A 655 3.18 -11.56 -28.24
CA CYS A 655 3.96 -12.10 -29.36
C CYS A 655 5.47 -12.01 -29.10
N ILE A 656 5.96 -10.87 -28.60
CA ILE A 656 7.36 -10.69 -28.23
C ILE A 656 7.50 -10.65 -26.71
N GLY A 657 8.01 -11.72 -26.12
CA GLY A 657 8.36 -11.77 -24.71
C GLY A 657 9.64 -10.99 -24.40
N SER A 658 9.83 -10.59 -23.14
CA SER A 658 11.06 -9.96 -22.67
C SER A 658 11.86 -10.93 -21.79
N GLN A 659 13.16 -11.04 -22.02
CA GLN A 659 14.03 -11.86 -21.17
C GLN A 659 14.19 -11.25 -19.76
N GLU A 660 13.86 -9.99 -19.58
CA GLU A 660 13.76 -9.33 -18.27
C GLU A 660 12.32 -9.01 -17.92
N GLY A 661 11.97 -9.14 -16.64
CA GLY A 661 10.66 -8.84 -16.09
C GLY A 661 10.73 -8.33 -14.65
N LEU A 662 9.60 -7.88 -14.09
CA LEU A 662 9.60 -7.22 -12.79
C LEU A 662 9.71 -8.19 -11.61
N TYR A 663 9.04 -9.30 -11.61
CA TYR A 663 8.91 -10.15 -10.41
C TYR A 663 10.14 -11.04 -10.21
N PHE A 664 11.30 -10.43 -9.90
CA PHE A 664 12.61 -11.06 -9.79
C PHE A 664 12.64 -12.31 -8.91
N GLU A 665 11.86 -12.35 -7.85
CA GLU A 665 11.78 -13.51 -6.96
C GLU A 665 10.91 -14.64 -7.56
N SER A 666 10.11 -14.37 -8.59
CA SER A 666 9.10 -15.31 -9.09
C SER A 666 9.64 -16.30 -10.12
N SER A 667 10.86 -16.13 -10.62
CA SER A 667 11.46 -17.04 -11.59
C SER A 667 12.85 -17.53 -11.17
N PRO A 668 13.11 -18.84 -11.23
CA PRO A 668 14.43 -19.40 -10.94
C PRO A 668 15.46 -19.07 -12.03
N THR A 669 15.06 -18.58 -13.20
CA THR A 669 15.96 -18.24 -14.30
C THR A 669 16.49 -16.81 -14.23
N VAL A 670 16.02 -16.00 -13.27
CA VAL A 670 16.47 -14.61 -13.08
C VAL A 670 17.98 -14.46 -12.90
N PRO A 671 18.69 -15.32 -12.12
CA PRO A 671 20.14 -15.23 -12.03
C PRO A 671 20.85 -15.35 -13.39
N HIS A 672 20.37 -16.24 -14.24
CA HIS A 672 20.92 -16.44 -15.59
C HIS A 672 20.70 -15.21 -16.47
N HIS A 673 19.52 -14.58 -16.38
CA HIS A 673 19.27 -13.33 -17.08
C HIS A 673 20.29 -12.25 -16.71
N PHE A 674 20.56 -12.04 -15.41
CA PHE A 674 21.52 -11.01 -14.98
C PHE A 674 22.97 -11.33 -15.33
N LEU A 675 23.35 -12.60 -15.44
CA LEU A 675 24.66 -13.00 -15.98
C LEU A 675 24.74 -12.62 -17.46
N MET A 676 23.73 -12.97 -18.25
CA MET A 676 23.66 -12.61 -19.67
C MET A 676 23.65 -11.09 -19.86
N GLN A 677 22.95 -10.34 -18.95
CA GLN A 677 22.94 -8.88 -19.02
C GLN A 677 24.35 -8.31 -18.82
N ALA A 678 25.18 -8.94 -17.97
CA ALA A 678 26.56 -8.52 -17.80
C ALA A 678 27.45 -8.84 -19.02
N GLU A 679 27.15 -9.91 -19.75
CA GLU A 679 27.85 -10.30 -20.97
C GLU A 679 27.45 -9.47 -22.19
N LEU A 680 26.20 -9.01 -22.25
CA LEU A 680 25.59 -8.37 -23.42
C LEU A 680 25.35 -6.84 -23.24
N SER A 681 25.71 -6.27 -22.09
CA SER A 681 25.53 -4.84 -21.84
C SER A 681 26.86 -4.21 -21.44
N THR A 682 27.15 -3.03 -21.99
CA THR A 682 28.35 -2.28 -21.62
C THR A 682 28.29 -1.66 -20.21
N GLY A 683 27.06 -1.48 -19.67
CA GLY A 683 26.81 -0.96 -18.33
C GLY A 683 25.69 -1.71 -17.58
N PRO A 684 25.85 -3.00 -17.25
CA PRO A 684 24.81 -3.84 -16.69
C PRO A 684 24.34 -3.40 -15.30
N SER A 685 23.09 -3.74 -14.95
CA SER A 685 22.46 -3.31 -13.69
C SER A 685 22.97 -4.04 -12.44
N GLN A 686 23.35 -5.29 -12.54
CA GLN A 686 23.91 -6.17 -11.49
C GLN A 686 23.10 -6.17 -10.15
N PRO A 687 21.78 -6.39 -10.16
CA PRO A 687 20.97 -6.19 -8.97
C PRO A 687 21.00 -7.33 -7.95
N GLN A 688 21.28 -8.56 -8.40
CA GLN A 688 21.33 -9.72 -7.51
C GLN A 688 22.66 -9.77 -6.76
N ARG A 689 22.59 -9.72 -5.45
CA ARG A 689 23.76 -9.74 -4.60
C ARG A 689 24.35 -11.14 -4.45
N GLY A 690 25.67 -11.19 -4.19
CA GLY A 690 26.38 -12.46 -4.00
C GLY A 690 26.67 -13.23 -5.28
N MET A 691 26.32 -12.68 -6.46
CA MET A 691 26.71 -13.21 -7.77
C MET A 691 28.04 -12.61 -8.23
N THR A 692 28.86 -13.44 -8.84
CA THR A 692 30.05 -12.97 -9.58
C THR A 692 29.62 -12.68 -11.01
N TYR A 693 29.57 -11.41 -11.37
CA TYR A 693 29.19 -10.99 -12.71
C TYR A 693 30.37 -11.03 -13.65
N PRO A 694 30.21 -11.59 -14.88
CA PRO A 694 31.22 -11.50 -15.94
C PRO A 694 31.33 -10.06 -16.45
N GLY A 695 32.37 -9.78 -17.22
CA GLY A 695 32.45 -8.57 -18.05
C GLY A 695 31.71 -8.73 -19.36
N PHE A 696 31.67 -7.64 -20.15
CA PHE A 696 31.12 -7.66 -21.52
C PHE A 696 31.86 -8.68 -22.38
N ASP A 697 31.14 -9.65 -22.91
CA ASP A 697 31.64 -10.75 -23.77
C ASP A 697 30.52 -11.18 -24.70
N ILE A 698 30.54 -10.66 -25.92
CA ILE A 698 29.49 -10.90 -26.92
C ILE A 698 29.41 -12.39 -27.32
N ASP A 699 30.55 -13.08 -27.41
CA ASP A 699 30.58 -14.48 -27.82
C ASP A 699 29.96 -15.40 -26.76
N ALA A 700 30.21 -15.13 -25.45
CA ALA A 700 29.58 -15.83 -24.37
C ALA A 700 28.08 -15.50 -24.31
N GLY A 701 27.73 -14.21 -24.42
CA GLY A 701 26.36 -13.73 -24.38
C GLY A 701 25.52 -14.36 -25.53
N VAL A 702 26.01 -14.42 -26.76
CA VAL A 702 25.26 -15.00 -27.87
C VAL A 702 25.01 -16.50 -27.66
N ARG A 703 26.01 -17.25 -27.18
CA ARG A 703 25.80 -18.67 -26.83
C ARG A 703 24.70 -18.83 -25.77
N HIS A 704 24.64 -17.92 -24.80
CA HIS A 704 23.59 -17.95 -23.77
C HIS A 704 22.23 -17.52 -24.34
N LEU A 705 22.18 -16.55 -25.28
CA LEU A 705 20.94 -16.23 -25.99
C LEU A 705 20.36 -17.44 -26.70
N GLN A 706 21.21 -18.16 -27.47
CA GLN A 706 20.85 -19.41 -28.15
C GLN A 706 20.34 -20.45 -27.16
N LEU A 707 21.06 -20.70 -26.06
CA LEU A 707 20.69 -21.67 -25.04
C LEU A 707 19.33 -21.34 -24.38
N MET A 708 19.03 -20.04 -24.19
CA MET A 708 17.78 -19.57 -23.57
C MET A 708 16.63 -19.38 -24.56
N GLY A 709 16.84 -19.72 -25.85
CA GLY A 709 15.82 -19.57 -26.88
C GLY A 709 15.42 -18.10 -27.11
N VAL A 710 16.37 -17.18 -27.00
CA VAL A 710 16.16 -15.76 -27.28
C VAL A 710 16.33 -15.50 -28.77
N ARG A 711 15.28 -15.03 -29.42
CA ARG A 711 15.22 -14.82 -30.84
C ARG A 711 15.79 -13.47 -31.29
N TYR A 712 15.59 -12.44 -30.46
CA TYR A 712 15.96 -11.07 -30.80
C TYR A 712 16.92 -10.50 -29.76
N TYR A 713 18.01 -9.90 -30.22
CA TYR A 713 18.91 -9.10 -29.38
C TYR A 713 18.83 -7.64 -29.79
N LEU A 714 18.56 -6.75 -28.83
CA LEU A 714 18.46 -5.32 -29.03
C LEU A 714 19.67 -4.64 -28.40
N ALA A 715 20.55 -4.08 -29.19
CA ALA A 715 21.71 -3.31 -28.75
C ALA A 715 21.51 -1.83 -29.01
N SER A 716 22.10 -0.98 -28.17
CA SER A 716 21.94 0.49 -28.26
C SER A 716 23.25 1.24 -28.08
N SER A 717 24.18 0.76 -27.26
CA SER A 717 25.49 1.38 -27.09
C SER A 717 26.40 1.11 -28.29
N ALA A 718 27.29 2.06 -28.61
CA ALA A 718 28.24 1.90 -29.69
C ALA A 718 29.10 0.63 -29.54
N GLY A 719 29.44 0.26 -28.30
CA GLY A 719 30.23 -0.93 -28.00
C GLY A 719 29.48 -2.22 -28.29
N ALA A 720 28.22 -2.33 -27.82
CA ALA A 720 27.39 -3.50 -28.05
C ALA A 720 27.00 -3.64 -29.53
N VAL A 721 26.61 -2.54 -30.19
CA VAL A 721 26.29 -2.51 -31.62
C VAL A 721 27.50 -2.94 -32.46
N SER A 722 28.70 -2.42 -32.20
CA SER A 722 29.91 -2.80 -32.94
C SER A 722 30.26 -4.28 -32.76
N ALA A 723 30.12 -4.80 -31.53
CA ALA A 723 30.37 -6.21 -31.24
C ALA A 723 29.34 -7.12 -31.89
N ALA A 724 28.06 -6.75 -31.82
CA ALA A 724 26.98 -7.52 -32.43
C ALA A 724 27.05 -7.56 -33.96
N SER A 725 27.35 -6.42 -34.60
CA SER A 725 27.50 -6.34 -36.06
C SER A 725 28.68 -7.16 -36.59
N GLY A 726 29.67 -7.47 -35.77
CA GLY A 726 30.82 -8.31 -36.12
C GLY A 726 30.64 -9.80 -35.82
N HIS A 727 29.56 -10.20 -35.13
CA HIS A 727 29.36 -11.58 -34.68
C HIS A 727 28.66 -12.42 -35.76
N PRO A 728 29.16 -13.62 -36.11
CA PRO A 728 28.62 -14.42 -37.20
C PRO A 728 27.19 -14.93 -36.99
N ASP A 729 26.77 -15.13 -35.77
CA ASP A 729 25.44 -15.65 -35.40
C ASP A 729 24.43 -14.53 -35.10
N LEU A 730 24.74 -13.27 -35.41
CA LEU A 730 23.85 -12.12 -35.23
C LEU A 730 23.64 -11.42 -36.58
N THR A 731 22.40 -11.38 -37.06
CA THR A 731 22.03 -10.69 -38.29
C THR A 731 21.18 -9.46 -37.95
N GLU A 732 21.66 -8.25 -38.28
CA GLU A 732 20.88 -7.03 -38.12
C GLU A 732 19.67 -7.05 -39.06
N ILE A 733 18.46 -6.94 -38.50
CA ILE A 733 17.19 -7.02 -39.23
C ILE A 733 16.39 -5.72 -39.19
N ALA A 734 16.63 -4.86 -38.21
CA ALA A 734 15.95 -3.57 -38.10
C ALA A 734 16.77 -2.57 -37.29
N VAL A 735 16.52 -1.29 -37.53
CA VAL A 735 17.02 -0.17 -36.71
C VAL A 735 15.83 0.73 -36.37
N SER A 736 15.63 1.02 -35.09
CA SER A 736 14.56 1.89 -34.61
C SER A 736 15.12 2.89 -33.62
N GLY A 737 15.19 4.15 -34.00
CA GLY A 737 15.85 5.19 -33.20
C GLY A 737 17.32 4.84 -32.94
N GLY A 738 17.70 4.75 -31.68
CA GLY A 738 19.06 4.32 -31.30
C GLY A 738 19.19 2.82 -30.99
N TRP A 739 18.21 2.00 -31.34
CA TRP A 739 18.22 0.57 -31.14
C TRP A 739 18.48 -0.17 -32.44
N HIS A 740 19.39 -1.12 -32.39
CA HIS A 740 19.69 -2.08 -33.46
C HIS A 740 19.15 -3.45 -33.06
N VAL A 741 18.29 -4.03 -33.86
CA VAL A 741 17.62 -5.31 -33.62
C VAL A 741 18.33 -6.39 -34.43
N TYR A 742 18.86 -7.38 -33.74
CA TYR A 742 19.54 -8.52 -34.32
C TYR A 742 18.69 -9.78 -34.17
N LEU A 743 18.59 -10.57 -35.26
CA LEU A 743 18.12 -11.95 -35.20
C LEU A 743 19.27 -12.81 -34.66
N VAL A 744 18.98 -13.70 -33.72
CA VAL A 744 19.96 -14.63 -33.14
C VAL A 744 19.85 -15.96 -33.89
N ASP A 745 20.85 -16.27 -34.71
CA ASP A 745 20.89 -17.50 -35.46
C ASP A 745 21.11 -18.70 -34.55
N GLY A 746 20.49 -19.84 -34.88
CA GLY A 746 20.54 -21.03 -34.00
C GLY A 746 19.77 -20.94 -32.67
N SER A 747 19.01 -19.87 -32.49
CA SER A 747 18.08 -19.77 -31.35
C SER A 747 16.80 -20.54 -31.69
N GLU A 748 16.74 -21.79 -31.27
CA GLU A 748 15.51 -22.59 -31.36
C GLU A 748 14.70 -22.41 -30.10
N THR A 749 13.44 -21.97 -30.26
CA THR A 749 12.48 -22.13 -29.18
C THR A 749 12.31 -23.61 -28.89
N VAL A 750 12.61 -24.05 -27.68
CA VAL A 750 12.43 -25.44 -27.23
C VAL A 750 10.95 -25.82 -27.44
N SER A 751 10.80 -26.41 -28.54
CA SER A 751 9.98 -27.12 -29.29
C SER A 751 8.61 -27.43 -29.01
N SER A 752 7.97 -27.55 -29.91
CA SER A 752 6.97 -28.58 -30.26
C SER A 752 7.18 -29.88 -29.49
N LEU A 753 6.45 -30.08 -28.44
CA LEU A 753 6.05 -31.38 -28.04
C LEU A 753 4.92 -31.87 -28.93
#